data_f48db7a0948c6572f49950ad2e796958
#
_entry.id   f48db7a0948c6572f49950ad2e796958
#
_cell.length_a   1.000
_cell.length_b   1.000
_cell.length_c   1.000
_cell.angle_alpha   90.00
_cell.angle_beta   90.00
_cell.angle_gamma   90.00
#
_symmetry.space_group_name_H-M   'P 1'
#
loop_
_entity.id
_entity.type
_entity.pdbx_description
1 polymer ?
#
loop_
_entity_poly.entity_id
_entity_poly.type
_entity_poly.pdbx_seq_one_letter_code
_entity_poly.pdbx_strand_id
1 'polypeptide(L)'
;MPINKIRNIAFVGQTGTGKTTLIEKLLFTCDATHHLGSVEKGDTVTDFDPQSIQYQHSIEATPVALRWNKHRLNIIDTPGQNELLGRTISVFPAVETSALVIDPQTPLNQTSDRLFTFAKEQQKCQMIIINKLDNHGNQLERLMENIVEHFGDHCLPINLPSADGESVVDCYFEPELGRETLLATVDEAHETLIDQVIEVDEELMELYLEQGSELTAEQLHDPFEEALRTGHVIPVCFVSAQTGAGVELLLRTLAEIMPMPNEGNPPLLEKNGKKIKVNCETLEHTVAHVYKVSVDPYMGKLAYLRVYQGEINAGSQLYIGESNKAFKVGHLYQLQGKDRTEIPRALAGDFCVLAKVDDLEFDSIVHDSHEEDGVQLKTLDLPDAMYSLCLKPLKRGDEQKLGDVLNKIASEDPSLRIEHRARTNETIISGQGEFHLKVALEKMANVYKLDIETCQPSVEYFETITKPAEGHYRHKKQSGGAGQFGEVQLKVRPLERGAGFKFINKVVGGAIPTALIPAVEKGILQALEEGAISGNPIKDVEVTVYDGKYHSVDSKEIAFVIAGKKAFLDAINNADPIVLEPIVQMELHIPTANVGDVSGDLSGNRGLIEGTEPIDSSFTLLRAKSPVNELQDYARRLRSITGGEGSFSMTLSHYEPAPPAVQKQVCQGSAQQG
;
A
#
# COMPACT_ATOMS: atom_id res chain seq x y z
N MET A 1 -7.18 -31.31 -7.77
CA MET A 1 -8.57 -31.16 -8.27
C MET A 1 -8.45 -30.59 -9.67
N PRO A 2 -9.28 -30.94 -10.66
CA PRO A 2 -9.16 -30.34 -11.97
C PRO A 2 -9.51 -28.83 -11.91
N ILE A 3 -8.89 -28.04 -12.76
CA ILE A 3 -8.95 -26.57 -12.73
C ILE A 3 -10.39 -26.04 -12.90
N ASN A 4 -11.18 -26.71 -13.71
CA ASN A 4 -12.59 -26.36 -13.96
C ASN A 4 -13.51 -26.47 -12.72
N LYS A 5 -12.96 -26.87 -11.58
CA LYS A 5 -13.70 -27.00 -10.32
C LYS A 5 -13.16 -26.09 -9.22
N ILE A 6 -12.27 -25.17 -9.56
CA ILE A 6 -11.68 -24.20 -8.62
C ILE A 6 -12.33 -22.84 -8.87
N ARG A 7 -12.60 -22.10 -7.80
CA ARG A 7 -13.01 -20.70 -7.80
C ARG A 7 -12.15 -19.95 -6.79
N ASN A 8 -11.60 -18.82 -7.18
CA ASN A 8 -10.79 -17.99 -6.29
C ASN A 8 -11.44 -16.62 -6.14
N ILE A 9 -11.80 -16.28 -4.91
CA ILE A 9 -12.67 -15.15 -4.62
C ILE A 9 -12.09 -14.37 -3.45
N ALA A 10 -11.97 -13.06 -3.58
CA ALA A 10 -11.67 -12.16 -2.46
C ALA A 10 -12.95 -11.53 -1.93
N PHE A 11 -13.23 -11.67 -0.64
CA PHE A 11 -14.31 -10.95 0.02
C PHE A 11 -13.77 -9.62 0.51
N VAL A 12 -14.24 -8.53 -0.11
CA VAL A 12 -13.81 -7.16 0.14
C VAL A 12 -14.98 -6.30 0.63
N GLY A 13 -14.72 -5.13 1.17
CA GLY A 13 -15.75 -4.21 1.67
C GLY A 13 -15.39 -3.62 3.02
N GLN A 14 -16.21 -2.70 3.50
CA GLN A 14 -15.98 -1.94 4.72
C GLN A 14 -15.89 -2.83 5.97
N THR A 15 -15.28 -2.28 7.03
CA THR A 15 -15.33 -2.89 8.37
C THR A 15 -16.78 -2.95 8.85
N GLY A 16 -17.15 -4.09 9.46
CA GLY A 16 -18.49 -4.26 10.04
C GLY A 16 -19.56 -4.80 9.08
N THR A 17 -19.29 -4.92 7.76
CA THR A 17 -20.27 -5.50 6.81
C THR A 17 -20.50 -7.00 6.99
N GLY A 18 -19.73 -7.67 7.86
CA GLY A 18 -19.91 -9.08 8.19
C GLY A 18 -19.22 -10.05 7.23
N LYS A 19 -18.14 -9.65 6.55
CA LYS A 19 -17.33 -10.54 5.69
C LYS A 19 -16.90 -11.81 6.41
N THR A 20 -16.18 -11.67 7.51
CA THR A 20 -15.69 -12.77 8.35
C THR A 20 -16.83 -13.66 8.83
N THR A 21 -17.92 -13.06 9.33
CA THR A 21 -19.12 -13.81 9.79
C THR A 21 -19.77 -14.59 8.65
N LEU A 22 -19.81 -14.01 7.45
CA LEU A 22 -20.34 -14.70 6.27
C LEU A 22 -19.45 -15.87 5.85
N ILE A 23 -18.13 -15.68 5.85
CA ILE A 23 -17.16 -16.74 5.56
C ILE A 23 -17.28 -17.89 6.58
N GLU A 24 -17.38 -17.58 7.88
CA GLU A 24 -17.63 -18.59 8.92
C GLU A 24 -18.92 -19.38 8.65
N LYS A 25 -19.98 -18.68 8.22
CA LYS A 25 -21.25 -19.34 7.87
C LYS A 25 -21.11 -20.24 6.64
N LEU A 26 -20.36 -19.80 5.61
CA LEU A 26 -20.08 -20.62 4.41
C LEU A 26 -19.26 -21.86 4.79
N LEU A 27 -18.22 -21.71 5.60
CA LEU A 27 -17.38 -22.83 6.09
C LEU A 27 -18.22 -23.84 6.88
N PHE A 28 -19.08 -23.35 7.77
CA PHE A 28 -19.95 -24.20 8.58
C PHE A 28 -21.00 -24.94 7.72
N THR A 29 -21.63 -24.24 6.76
CA THR A 29 -22.64 -24.83 5.85
C THR A 29 -22.04 -25.92 4.96
N CYS A 30 -20.75 -25.82 4.64
CA CYS A 30 -20.02 -26.79 3.82
C CYS A 30 -19.31 -27.89 4.63
N ASP A 31 -19.56 -28.02 5.93
CA ASP A 31 -18.87 -28.95 6.84
C ASP A 31 -17.34 -28.80 6.82
N ALA A 32 -16.83 -27.64 6.39
CA ALA A 32 -15.38 -27.32 6.42
C ALA A 32 -14.90 -26.99 7.83
N THR A 33 -15.79 -26.66 8.73
CA THR A 33 -15.58 -26.52 10.18
C THR A 33 -16.71 -27.17 10.96
N HIS A 34 -16.39 -27.71 12.14
CA HIS A 34 -17.38 -28.33 13.03
C HIS A 34 -18.04 -27.33 13.99
N HIS A 35 -17.55 -26.10 14.04
CA HIS A 35 -18.00 -25.04 14.90
C HIS A 35 -18.22 -23.77 14.09
N LEU A 36 -19.36 -23.11 14.33
CA LEU A 36 -19.61 -21.79 13.77
C LEU A 36 -18.88 -20.74 14.62
N GLY A 37 -17.76 -20.22 14.11
CA GLY A 37 -16.98 -19.18 14.77
C GLY A 37 -17.72 -17.85 14.89
N SER A 38 -17.33 -17.04 15.86
CA SER A 38 -17.86 -15.69 16.11
C SER A 38 -16.73 -14.71 16.34
N VAL A 39 -16.80 -13.56 15.69
CA VAL A 39 -15.83 -12.47 15.87
C VAL A 39 -15.81 -11.98 17.32
N GLU A 40 -16.98 -11.86 17.96
CA GLU A 40 -17.09 -11.42 19.35
C GLU A 40 -16.45 -12.40 20.35
N LYS A 41 -16.46 -13.71 20.02
CA LYS A 41 -15.81 -14.75 20.85
C LYS A 41 -14.33 -14.90 20.54
N GLY A 42 -13.87 -14.40 19.39
CA GLY A 42 -12.49 -14.53 18.92
C GLY A 42 -12.11 -15.96 18.54
N ASP A 43 -13.06 -16.76 18.04
CA ASP A 43 -12.89 -18.17 17.69
C ASP A 43 -13.16 -18.47 16.20
N THR A 44 -13.08 -17.44 15.35
CA THR A 44 -13.20 -17.59 13.89
C THR A 44 -11.96 -18.25 13.27
N VAL A 45 -12.16 -18.87 12.11
CA VAL A 45 -11.09 -19.53 11.34
C VAL A 45 -10.13 -18.49 10.74
N THR A 46 -10.64 -17.36 10.26
CA THR A 46 -9.85 -16.35 9.54
C THR A 46 -9.15 -15.36 10.46
N ASP A 47 -9.80 -14.90 11.53
CA ASP A 47 -9.24 -13.93 12.49
C ASP A 47 -8.66 -14.66 13.72
N PHE A 48 -7.63 -15.46 13.49
CA PHE A 48 -6.98 -16.25 14.54
C PHE A 48 -5.78 -15.56 15.21
N ASP A 49 -5.31 -14.45 14.65
CA ASP A 49 -4.21 -13.69 15.23
C ASP A 49 -4.67 -12.86 16.44
N PRO A 50 -3.79 -12.63 17.45
CA PRO A 50 -4.16 -11.93 18.67
C PRO A 50 -4.66 -10.50 18.46
N GLN A 51 -4.22 -9.80 17.41
CA GLN A 51 -4.63 -8.43 17.12
C GLN A 51 -6.03 -8.40 16.51
N SER A 52 -6.34 -9.27 15.55
CA SER A 52 -7.70 -9.41 15.00
C SER A 52 -8.71 -9.74 16.09
N ILE A 53 -8.35 -10.65 17.01
CA ILE A 53 -9.19 -10.99 18.17
C ILE A 53 -9.37 -9.77 19.09
N GLN A 54 -8.31 -9.05 19.40
CA GLN A 54 -8.34 -7.88 20.29
C GLN A 54 -9.19 -6.75 19.70
N TYR A 55 -9.07 -6.50 18.41
CA TYR A 55 -9.78 -5.41 17.72
C TYR A 55 -11.17 -5.82 17.23
N GLN A 56 -11.50 -7.11 17.25
CA GLN A 56 -12.77 -7.68 16.74
C GLN A 56 -13.01 -7.35 15.26
N HIS A 57 -11.94 -7.28 14.47
CA HIS A 57 -11.99 -7.17 13.02
C HIS A 57 -10.67 -7.65 12.38
N SER A 58 -10.77 -8.06 11.13
CA SER A 58 -9.63 -8.60 10.38
C SER A 58 -8.52 -7.58 10.22
N ILE A 59 -7.32 -7.96 10.61
CA ILE A 59 -6.08 -7.18 10.43
C ILE A 59 -5.31 -7.71 9.23
N GLU A 60 -5.37 -9.02 8.98
CA GLU A 60 -4.65 -9.71 7.92
C GLU A 60 -5.61 -10.25 6.85
N ALA A 61 -5.15 -10.34 5.60
CA ALA A 61 -5.86 -11.10 4.58
C ALA A 61 -5.62 -12.60 4.78
N THR A 62 -6.68 -13.39 4.98
CA THR A 62 -6.56 -14.81 5.35
C THR A 62 -7.28 -15.70 4.35
N PRO A 63 -6.56 -16.61 3.65
CA PRO A 63 -7.17 -17.56 2.75
C PRO A 63 -7.78 -18.74 3.51
N VAL A 64 -8.96 -19.16 3.06
CA VAL A 64 -9.66 -20.39 3.46
C VAL A 64 -10.16 -21.14 2.24
N ALA A 65 -10.38 -22.44 2.38
CA ALA A 65 -10.91 -23.26 1.32
C ALA A 65 -12.10 -24.09 1.80
N LEU A 66 -13.14 -24.17 1.00
CA LEU A 66 -14.29 -25.01 1.26
C LEU A 66 -14.66 -25.81 0.00
N ARG A 67 -15.51 -26.81 0.18
CA ARG A 67 -16.03 -27.63 -0.92
C ARG A 67 -17.55 -27.55 -0.95
N TRP A 68 -18.07 -27.19 -2.11
CA TRP A 68 -19.49 -27.21 -2.38
C TRP A 68 -19.75 -28.10 -3.58
N ASN A 69 -20.50 -29.18 -3.39
CA ASN A 69 -20.69 -30.22 -4.41
C ASN A 69 -19.35 -30.74 -4.94
N LYS A 70 -19.05 -30.50 -6.22
CA LYS A 70 -17.81 -30.91 -6.88
C LYS A 70 -16.80 -29.79 -6.98
N HIS A 71 -17.14 -28.56 -6.52
CA HIS A 71 -16.31 -27.38 -6.63
C HIS A 71 -15.50 -27.14 -5.34
N ARG A 72 -14.36 -26.52 -5.53
CA ARG A 72 -13.52 -25.98 -4.47
C ARG A 72 -13.54 -24.47 -4.56
N LEU A 73 -13.98 -23.84 -3.51
CA LEU A 73 -13.97 -22.39 -3.37
C LEU A 73 -12.82 -22.00 -2.47
N ASN A 74 -11.84 -21.28 -3.02
CA ASN A 74 -10.80 -20.63 -2.27
C ASN A 74 -11.26 -19.19 -2.02
N ILE A 75 -11.47 -18.82 -0.77
CA ILE A 75 -11.96 -17.51 -0.37
C ILE A 75 -10.85 -16.82 0.42
N ILE A 76 -10.59 -15.56 0.14
CA ILE A 76 -9.69 -14.71 0.92
C ILE A 76 -10.54 -13.71 1.70
N ASP A 77 -10.55 -13.84 3.03
CA ASP A 77 -11.09 -12.82 3.93
C ASP A 77 -10.13 -11.65 3.99
N THR A 78 -10.61 -10.42 3.81
CA THR A 78 -9.75 -9.23 3.75
C THR A 78 -10.11 -8.20 4.81
N PRO A 79 -9.14 -7.40 5.29
CA PRO A 79 -9.40 -6.27 6.16
C PRO A 79 -10.35 -5.27 5.51
N GLY A 80 -11.33 -4.77 6.29
CA GLY A 80 -12.25 -3.72 5.82
C GLY A 80 -11.85 -2.31 6.29
N GLN A 81 -10.80 -2.19 7.08
CA GLN A 81 -10.31 -0.92 7.59
C GLN A 81 -9.55 -0.16 6.52
N ASN A 82 -9.92 1.10 6.28
CA ASN A 82 -9.32 1.92 5.22
C ASN A 82 -7.79 2.03 5.35
N GLU A 83 -7.25 2.09 6.57
CA GLU A 83 -5.81 2.14 6.81
C GLU A 83 -5.07 0.82 6.54
N LEU A 84 -5.78 -0.27 6.28
CA LEU A 84 -5.23 -1.59 5.92
C LEU A 84 -5.55 -1.97 4.46
N LEU A 85 -6.00 -1.01 3.66
CA LEU A 85 -6.41 -1.23 2.27
C LEU A 85 -5.29 -1.84 1.42
N GLY A 86 -4.03 -1.51 1.70
CA GLY A 86 -2.89 -2.11 1.02
C GLY A 86 -2.84 -3.64 1.14
N ARG A 87 -3.23 -4.20 2.29
CA ARG A 87 -3.33 -5.65 2.51
C ARG A 87 -4.48 -6.29 1.75
N THR A 88 -5.56 -5.54 1.54
CA THR A 88 -6.70 -5.99 0.71
C THR A 88 -6.34 -5.96 -0.76
N ILE A 89 -5.70 -4.87 -1.22
CA ILE A 89 -5.28 -4.73 -2.63
C ILE A 89 -4.23 -5.80 -3.00
N SER A 90 -3.32 -6.13 -2.10
CA SER A 90 -2.23 -7.09 -2.39
C SER A 90 -2.71 -8.49 -2.79
N VAL A 91 -3.93 -8.89 -2.45
CA VAL A 91 -4.45 -10.23 -2.78
C VAL A 91 -5.23 -10.31 -4.10
N PHE A 92 -5.54 -9.17 -4.74
CA PHE A 92 -6.28 -9.17 -6.01
C PHE A 92 -5.62 -10.00 -7.13
N PRO A 93 -4.29 -10.01 -7.29
CA PRO A 93 -3.67 -10.87 -8.30
C PRO A 93 -3.98 -12.35 -8.12
N ALA A 94 -4.21 -12.81 -6.89
CA ALA A 94 -4.44 -14.21 -6.61
C ALA A 94 -5.83 -14.73 -7.01
N VAL A 95 -6.81 -13.84 -7.23
CA VAL A 95 -8.22 -14.20 -7.44
C VAL A 95 -8.73 -13.81 -8.83
N GLU A 96 -9.75 -14.51 -9.31
CA GLU A 96 -10.52 -14.15 -10.50
C GLU A 96 -11.69 -13.24 -10.16
N THR A 97 -12.27 -13.38 -8.95
CA THR A 97 -13.49 -12.68 -8.54
C THR A 97 -13.26 -11.81 -7.31
N SER A 98 -13.77 -10.58 -7.36
CA SER A 98 -13.91 -9.68 -6.22
C SER A 98 -15.37 -9.62 -5.78
N ALA A 99 -15.66 -10.05 -4.57
CA ALA A 99 -16.99 -10.01 -3.97
C ALA A 99 -17.08 -8.87 -2.95
N LEU A 100 -17.75 -7.78 -3.32
CA LEU A 100 -17.97 -6.62 -2.46
C LEU A 100 -19.12 -6.90 -1.50
N VAL A 101 -18.82 -7.00 -0.20
CA VAL A 101 -19.81 -7.24 0.84
C VAL A 101 -20.30 -5.92 1.42
N ILE A 102 -21.61 -5.69 1.36
CA ILE A 102 -22.29 -4.46 1.77
C ILE A 102 -23.26 -4.76 2.90
N ASP A 103 -23.43 -3.81 3.82
CA ASP A 103 -24.44 -3.80 4.88
C ASP A 103 -25.53 -2.78 4.52
N PRO A 104 -26.81 -3.15 4.47
CA PRO A 104 -27.91 -2.22 4.13
C PRO A 104 -28.00 -0.98 5.03
N GLN A 105 -27.54 -1.07 6.26
CA GLN A 105 -27.57 0.05 7.20
C GLN A 105 -26.36 0.98 7.11
N THR A 106 -25.30 0.57 6.41
CA THR A 106 -24.07 1.34 6.29
C THR A 106 -24.02 1.97 4.89
N PRO A 107 -23.94 3.30 4.77
CA PRO A 107 -23.80 3.96 3.48
C PRO A 107 -22.60 3.44 2.70
N LEU A 108 -22.71 3.36 1.38
CA LEU A 108 -21.54 3.19 0.52
C LEU A 108 -20.58 4.36 0.75
N ASN A 109 -19.31 4.07 0.81
CA ASN A 109 -18.27 5.07 1.06
C ASN A 109 -17.08 4.87 0.12
N GLN A 110 -16.13 5.79 0.19
CA GLN A 110 -14.92 5.76 -0.63
C GLN A 110 -14.20 4.40 -0.61
N THR A 111 -14.20 3.66 0.51
CA THR A 111 -13.56 2.34 0.57
C THR A 111 -14.23 1.35 -0.38
N SER A 112 -15.57 1.35 -0.43
CA SER A 112 -16.33 0.51 -1.36
C SER A 112 -16.06 0.91 -2.81
N ASP A 113 -16.11 2.22 -3.11
CA ASP A 113 -15.86 2.75 -4.45
C ASP A 113 -14.43 2.44 -4.93
N ARG A 114 -13.43 2.66 -4.07
CA ARG A 114 -12.03 2.34 -4.37
C ARG A 114 -11.79 0.86 -4.61
N LEU A 115 -12.37 -0.02 -3.80
CA LEU A 115 -12.25 -1.47 -3.96
C LEU A 115 -12.91 -1.94 -5.26
N PHE A 116 -14.09 -1.38 -5.56
CA PHE A 116 -14.82 -1.71 -6.79
C PHE A 116 -14.07 -1.22 -8.03
N THR A 117 -13.62 0.03 -8.03
CA THR A 117 -12.83 0.62 -9.12
C THR A 117 -11.52 -0.12 -9.32
N PHE A 118 -10.80 -0.43 -8.24
CA PHE A 118 -9.55 -1.17 -8.30
C PHE A 118 -9.75 -2.58 -8.87
N ALA A 119 -10.81 -3.29 -8.47
CA ALA A 119 -11.17 -4.59 -9.04
C ALA A 119 -11.38 -4.51 -10.56
N LYS A 120 -12.08 -3.46 -11.03
CA LYS A 120 -12.29 -3.18 -12.46
C LYS A 120 -10.98 -2.91 -13.19
N GLU A 121 -10.09 -2.07 -12.63
CA GLU A 121 -8.76 -1.77 -13.21
C GLU A 121 -7.87 -3.03 -13.28
N GLN A 122 -7.98 -3.92 -12.31
CA GLN A 122 -7.32 -5.22 -12.29
C GLN A 122 -8.04 -6.27 -13.12
N GLN A 123 -9.07 -5.89 -13.86
CA GLN A 123 -9.87 -6.77 -14.72
C GLN A 123 -10.45 -8.00 -13.99
N LYS A 124 -10.88 -7.81 -12.73
CA LYS A 124 -11.52 -8.88 -11.96
C LYS A 124 -13.02 -8.95 -12.27
N CYS A 125 -13.57 -10.15 -12.35
CA CYS A 125 -15.00 -10.32 -12.32
C CYS A 125 -15.53 -9.84 -10.98
N GLN A 126 -16.61 -9.08 -11.00
CA GLN A 126 -17.16 -8.46 -9.80
C GLN A 126 -18.49 -9.08 -9.41
N MET A 127 -18.77 -9.13 -8.13
CA MET A 127 -20.09 -9.39 -7.59
C MET A 127 -20.33 -8.55 -6.33
N ILE A 128 -21.58 -8.34 -5.99
CA ILE A 128 -22.00 -7.63 -4.78
C ILE A 128 -22.77 -8.59 -3.89
N ILE A 129 -22.44 -8.61 -2.60
CA ILE A 129 -23.15 -9.42 -1.60
C ILE A 129 -23.76 -8.47 -0.58
N ILE A 130 -25.08 -8.34 -0.57
CA ILE A 130 -25.82 -7.56 0.42
C ILE A 130 -26.10 -8.48 1.60
N ASN A 131 -25.30 -8.33 2.65
CA ASN A 131 -25.37 -9.15 3.86
C ASN A 131 -26.27 -8.49 4.91
N LYS A 132 -26.58 -9.20 5.99
CA LYS A 132 -27.45 -8.76 7.12
C LYS A 132 -28.89 -8.43 6.67
N LEU A 133 -29.44 -9.26 5.78
CA LEU A 133 -30.82 -9.15 5.34
C LEU A 133 -31.80 -9.14 6.53
N ASP A 134 -31.48 -9.84 7.62
CA ASP A 134 -32.23 -9.86 8.87
C ASP A 134 -32.31 -8.50 9.59
N ASN A 135 -31.53 -7.52 9.17
CA ASN A 135 -31.46 -6.19 9.78
C ASN A 135 -31.50 -5.05 8.72
N HIS A 136 -32.33 -5.20 7.69
CA HIS A 136 -32.33 -4.24 6.56
C HIS A 136 -33.08 -2.91 6.81
N GLY A 137 -33.97 -2.83 7.80
CA GLY A 137 -34.61 -1.59 8.26
C GLY A 137 -35.39 -0.81 7.18
N ASN A 138 -35.98 -1.46 6.16
CA ASN A 138 -36.64 -0.83 5.00
C ASN A 138 -35.71 0.05 4.13
N GLN A 139 -34.43 -0.27 4.07
CA GLN A 139 -33.45 0.51 3.30
C GLN A 139 -33.02 -0.15 1.98
N LEU A 140 -33.56 -1.34 1.66
CA LEU A 140 -33.11 -2.15 0.51
C LEU A 140 -33.36 -1.46 -0.84
N GLU A 141 -34.52 -0.82 -1.04
CA GLU A 141 -34.80 -0.07 -2.28
C GLU A 141 -33.78 1.04 -2.49
N ARG A 142 -33.58 1.87 -1.45
CA ARG A 142 -32.60 2.97 -1.51
C ARG A 142 -31.18 2.45 -1.69
N LEU A 143 -30.83 1.33 -1.09
CA LEU A 143 -29.52 0.71 -1.27
C LEU A 143 -29.32 0.27 -2.72
N MET A 144 -30.33 -0.36 -3.34
CA MET A 144 -30.26 -0.75 -4.76
C MET A 144 -30.14 0.47 -5.68
N GLU A 145 -30.90 1.54 -5.42
CA GLU A 145 -30.75 2.80 -6.14
C GLU A 145 -29.31 3.35 -6.02
N ASN A 146 -28.75 3.38 -4.82
CA ASN A 146 -27.37 3.81 -4.59
C ASN A 146 -26.35 2.89 -5.30
N ILE A 147 -26.54 1.57 -5.30
CA ILE A 147 -25.68 0.63 -6.02
C ILE A 147 -25.68 0.92 -7.52
N VAL A 148 -26.86 1.16 -8.10
CA VAL A 148 -26.99 1.51 -9.52
C VAL A 148 -26.35 2.88 -9.81
N GLU A 149 -26.53 3.85 -8.93
CA GLU A 149 -25.92 5.19 -9.09
C GLU A 149 -24.38 5.14 -9.03
N HIS A 150 -23.80 4.35 -8.11
CA HIS A 150 -22.34 4.27 -7.92
C HIS A 150 -21.65 3.29 -8.89
N PHE A 151 -22.27 2.14 -9.15
CA PHE A 151 -21.62 1.02 -9.85
C PHE A 151 -22.23 0.70 -11.22
N GLY A 152 -23.39 1.26 -11.53
CA GLY A 152 -24.05 1.10 -12.83
C GLY A 152 -25.28 0.20 -12.81
N ASP A 153 -26.07 0.28 -13.87
CA ASP A 153 -27.32 -0.46 -14.07
C ASP A 153 -27.13 -1.96 -14.39
N HIS A 154 -25.92 -2.38 -14.63
CA HIS A 154 -25.51 -3.75 -14.83
C HIS A 154 -25.35 -4.56 -13.51
N CYS A 155 -25.62 -3.95 -12.35
CA CYS A 155 -25.69 -4.61 -11.05
C CYS A 155 -27.06 -5.29 -10.88
N LEU A 156 -27.15 -6.59 -11.17
CA LEU A 156 -28.42 -7.31 -11.29
C LEU A 156 -28.60 -8.39 -10.23
N PRO A 157 -29.78 -8.51 -9.59
CA PRO A 157 -30.02 -9.48 -8.54
C PRO A 157 -30.15 -10.91 -9.09
N ILE A 158 -29.36 -11.84 -8.51
CA ILE A 158 -29.51 -13.30 -8.71
C ILE A 158 -30.64 -13.87 -7.83
N ASN A 159 -30.86 -13.21 -6.69
CA ASN A 159 -31.96 -13.54 -5.78
C ASN A 159 -32.54 -12.24 -5.22
N LEU A 160 -33.78 -12.29 -4.77
CA LEU A 160 -34.47 -11.17 -4.16
C LEU A 160 -34.96 -11.52 -2.75
N PRO A 161 -35.03 -10.53 -1.82
CA PRO A 161 -35.64 -10.75 -0.51
C PRO A 161 -37.11 -11.08 -0.64
N SER A 162 -37.57 -12.17 0.01
CA SER A 162 -39.01 -12.51 0.07
C SER A 162 -39.85 -11.35 0.64
N ALA A 163 -41.15 -11.36 0.39
CA ALA A 163 -42.06 -10.31 0.83
C ALA A 163 -42.07 -10.07 2.36
N ASP A 164 -41.71 -11.07 3.16
CA ASP A 164 -41.54 -10.98 4.61
C ASP A 164 -40.12 -10.52 5.05
N GLY A 165 -39.17 -10.51 4.12
CA GLY A 165 -37.77 -10.15 4.38
C GLY A 165 -36.97 -11.21 5.15
N GLU A 166 -37.53 -12.36 5.49
CA GLU A 166 -36.87 -13.39 6.31
C GLU A 166 -36.10 -14.42 5.47
N SER A 167 -36.44 -14.56 4.19
CA SER A 167 -35.81 -15.49 3.25
C SER A 167 -35.48 -14.79 1.92
N VAL A 168 -34.91 -15.54 0.98
CA VAL A 168 -34.67 -15.09 -0.39
C VAL A 168 -35.35 -15.96 -1.40
N VAL A 169 -35.64 -15.41 -2.57
CA VAL A 169 -36.24 -16.09 -3.72
C VAL A 169 -35.21 -16.11 -4.85
N ASP A 170 -35.02 -17.25 -5.46
CA ASP A 170 -34.14 -17.45 -6.61
C ASP A 170 -34.73 -16.79 -7.87
N CYS A 171 -33.93 -15.97 -8.55
CA CYS A 171 -34.32 -15.32 -9.80
C CYS A 171 -33.58 -15.89 -11.02
N TYR A 172 -32.62 -16.78 -10.83
CA TYR A 172 -31.79 -17.28 -11.93
C TYR A 172 -31.83 -18.79 -12.12
N PHE A 173 -31.50 -19.61 -11.10
CA PHE A 173 -31.36 -21.06 -11.26
C PHE A 173 -32.70 -21.81 -11.35
N GLU A 174 -33.62 -21.46 -10.48
CA GLU A 174 -34.95 -22.06 -10.36
C GLU A 174 -36.00 -20.97 -10.04
N PRO A 175 -36.24 -20.02 -10.99
CA PRO A 175 -37.05 -18.85 -10.71
C PRO A 175 -38.53 -19.25 -10.47
N GLU A 176 -39.09 -18.79 -9.36
CA GLU A 176 -40.50 -18.93 -9.05
C GLU A 176 -41.32 -17.80 -9.71
N LEU A 177 -41.58 -17.92 -11.01
CA LEU A 177 -42.29 -16.89 -11.78
C LEU A 177 -43.67 -16.55 -11.16
N GLY A 178 -44.07 -15.28 -11.23
CA GLY A 178 -45.28 -14.74 -10.63
C GLY A 178 -45.19 -14.45 -9.13
N ARG A 179 -44.05 -14.65 -8.50
CA ARG A 179 -43.83 -14.35 -7.07
C ARG A 179 -43.42 -12.91 -6.85
N GLU A 180 -44.16 -12.24 -5.98
CA GLU A 180 -43.79 -10.88 -5.52
C GLU A 180 -42.75 -10.94 -4.40
N THR A 181 -41.84 -9.96 -4.40
CA THR A 181 -40.77 -9.80 -3.41
C THR A 181 -40.77 -8.37 -2.81
N LEU A 182 -39.84 -8.04 -1.96
CA LEU A 182 -39.75 -6.67 -1.39
C LEU A 182 -39.29 -5.61 -2.41
N LEU A 183 -38.62 -5.98 -3.49
CA LEU A 183 -38.00 -5.02 -4.42
C LEU A 183 -38.64 -5.04 -5.82
N ALA A 184 -38.92 -6.22 -6.35
CA ALA A 184 -39.47 -6.41 -7.71
C ALA A 184 -40.20 -7.74 -7.79
N THR A 185 -40.84 -8.06 -8.91
CA THR A 185 -41.30 -9.41 -9.19
C THR A 185 -40.14 -10.30 -9.65
N VAL A 186 -40.24 -11.61 -9.41
CA VAL A 186 -39.20 -12.55 -9.89
C VAL A 186 -39.11 -12.53 -11.42
N ASP A 187 -40.24 -12.33 -12.11
CA ASP A 187 -40.30 -12.25 -13.57
C ASP A 187 -39.46 -11.07 -14.09
N GLU A 188 -39.68 -9.87 -13.54
CA GLU A 188 -38.94 -8.67 -13.94
C GLU A 188 -37.42 -8.84 -13.70
N ALA A 189 -37.02 -9.37 -12.55
CA ALA A 189 -35.63 -9.61 -12.23
C ALA A 189 -35.00 -10.67 -13.15
N HIS A 190 -35.70 -11.75 -13.43
CA HIS A 190 -35.25 -12.81 -14.32
C HIS A 190 -35.08 -12.32 -15.75
N GLU A 191 -36.13 -11.65 -16.32
CA GLU A 191 -36.11 -11.13 -17.69
C GLU A 191 -34.95 -10.11 -17.85
N THR A 192 -34.79 -9.16 -16.91
CA THR A 192 -33.73 -8.18 -16.97
C THR A 192 -32.34 -8.84 -16.96
N LEU A 193 -32.15 -9.88 -16.14
CA LEU A 193 -30.87 -10.59 -16.05
C LEU A 193 -30.56 -11.35 -17.36
N ILE A 194 -31.57 -12.04 -17.91
CA ILE A 194 -31.40 -12.79 -19.17
C ILE A 194 -31.12 -11.83 -20.33
N ASP A 195 -31.85 -10.74 -20.44
CA ASP A 195 -31.65 -9.72 -21.48
C ASP A 195 -30.19 -9.20 -21.48
N GLN A 196 -29.63 -8.90 -20.31
CA GLN A 196 -28.25 -8.44 -20.21
C GLN A 196 -27.21 -9.55 -20.54
N VAL A 197 -27.51 -10.81 -20.24
CA VAL A 197 -26.64 -11.94 -20.56
C VAL A 197 -26.61 -12.20 -22.08
N ILE A 198 -27.76 -12.12 -22.74
CA ILE A 198 -27.83 -12.39 -24.19
C ILE A 198 -27.27 -11.25 -25.06
N GLU A 199 -27.18 -10.03 -24.53
CA GLU A 199 -26.61 -8.87 -25.28
C GLU A 199 -25.15 -9.08 -25.72
N VAL A 200 -24.41 -9.96 -25.05
CA VAL A 200 -22.99 -10.21 -25.37
C VAL A 200 -22.80 -11.28 -26.47
N ASP A 201 -23.85 -12.00 -26.87
CA ASP A 201 -23.79 -13.10 -27.84
C ASP A 201 -24.90 -12.97 -28.91
N GLU A 202 -24.46 -12.62 -30.14
CA GLU A 202 -25.39 -12.44 -31.28
C GLU A 202 -26.17 -13.72 -31.64
N GLU A 203 -25.53 -14.90 -31.54
CA GLU A 203 -26.18 -16.19 -31.87
C GLU A 203 -27.23 -16.53 -30.82
N LEU A 204 -26.94 -16.28 -29.55
CA LEU A 204 -27.91 -16.49 -28.46
C LEU A 204 -29.06 -15.49 -28.52
N MET A 205 -28.80 -14.26 -28.93
CA MET A 205 -29.85 -13.25 -29.14
C MET A 205 -30.85 -13.68 -30.24
N GLU A 206 -30.35 -14.22 -31.38
CA GLU A 206 -31.20 -14.75 -32.42
C GLU A 206 -32.04 -15.93 -31.90
N LEU A 207 -31.45 -16.86 -31.13
CA LEU A 207 -32.12 -18.00 -30.53
C LEU A 207 -33.22 -17.58 -29.54
N TYR A 208 -32.93 -16.56 -28.71
CA TYR A 208 -33.88 -15.99 -27.76
C TYR A 208 -35.10 -15.37 -28.45
N LEU A 209 -34.89 -14.66 -29.56
CA LEU A 209 -35.97 -14.08 -30.37
C LEU A 209 -36.86 -15.17 -31.01
N GLU A 210 -36.29 -16.36 -31.30
CA GLU A 210 -37.03 -17.49 -31.88
C GLU A 210 -37.75 -18.31 -30.82
N GLN A 211 -37.16 -18.57 -29.67
CA GLN A 211 -37.66 -19.48 -28.62
C GLN A 211 -38.30 -18.76 -27.42
N GLY A 212 -38.12 -17.44 -27.28
CA GLY A 212 -38.54 -16.69 -26.11
C GLY A 212 -37.67 -16.97 -24.90
N SER A 213 -38.17 -16.71 -23.69
CA SER A 213 -37.42 -16.81 -22.42
C SER A 213 -37.11 -18.25 -21.95
N GLU A 214 -37.37 -19.27 -22.75
CA GLU A 214 -37.14 -20.70 -22.38
C GLU A 214 -35.69 -21.15 -22.72
N LEU A 215 -34.67 -20.34 -22.40
CA LEU A 215 -33.28 -20.76 -22.54
C LEU A 215 -32.84 -21.63 -21.34
N THR A 216 -32.07 -22.68 -21.63
CA THR A 216 -31.55 -23.56 -20.57
C THR A 216 -30.31 -22.94 -19.90
N ALA A 217 -30.04 -23.29 -18.63
CA ALA A 217 -28.85 -22.86 -17.91
C ALA A 217 -27.53 -23.26 -18.62
N GLU A 218 -27.53 -24.36 -19.39
CA GLU A 218 -26.37 -24.78 -20.19
C GLU A 218 -26.14 -23.85 -21.39
N GLN A 219 -27.18 -23.32 -22.02
CA GLN A 219 -27.08 -22.36 -23.13
C GLN A 219 -26.65 -20.98 -22.65
N LEU A 220 -27.00 -20.62 -21.42
CA LEU A 220 -26.65 -19.34 -20.78
C LEU A 220 -25.26 -19.33 -20.16
N HIS A 221 -24.59 -20.47 -19.97
CA HIS A 221 -23.32 -20.54 -19.22
C HIS A 221 -22.21 -19.69 -19.86
N ASP A 222 -21.85 -19.94 -21.11
CA ASP A 222 -20.76 -19.26 -21.80
C ASP A 222 -21.05 -17.76 -22.01
N PRO A 223 -22.27 -17.33 -22.43
CA PRO A 223 -22.63 -15.92 -22.47
C PRO A 223 -22.61 -15.23 -21.11
N PHE A 224 -23.02 -15.92 -20.05
CA PHE A 224 -22.96 -15.36 -18.69
C PHE A 224 -21.51 -15.13 -18.24
N GLU A 225 -20.62 -16.06 -18.55
CA GLU A 225 -19.18 -15.92 -18.29
C GLU A 225 -18.61 -14.70 -19.02
N GLU A 226 -18.94 -14.52 -20.31
CA GLU A 226 -18.53 -13.37 -21.11
C GLU A 226 -19.07 -12.06 -20.52
N ALA A 227 -20.35 -12.03 -20.13
CA ALA A 227 -20.99 -10.87 -19.51
C ALA A 227 -20.30 -10.49 -18.17
N LEU A 228 -19.94 -11.47 -17.34
CA LEU A 228 -19.17 -11.26 -16.11
C LEU A 228 -17.77 -10.71 -16.40
N ARG A 229 -17.08 -11.29 -17.37
CA ARG A 229 -15.69 -10.94 -17.72
C ARG A 229 -15.60 -9.54 -18.31
N THR A 230 -16.58 -9.13 -19.06
CA THR A 230 -16.65 -7.79 -19.67
C THR A 230 -17.30 -6.76 -18.76
N GLY A 231 -17.91 -7.18 -17.65
CA GLY A 231 -18.61 -6.32 -16.70
C GLY A 231 -19.99 -5.86 -17.17
N HIS A 232 -20.59 -6.55 -18.14
CA HIS A 232 -21.99 -6.33 -18.57
C HIS A 232 -23.00 -6.82 -17.54
N VAL A 233 -22.62 -7.80 -16.70
CA VAL A 233 -23.42 -8.26 -15.57
C VAL A 233 -22.54 -8.29 -14.32
N ILE A 234 -23.03 -7.67 -13.26
CA ILE A 234 -22.45 -7.76 -11.91
C ILE A 234 -23.53 -8.37 -11.01
N PRO A 235 -23.39 -9.65 -10.64
CA PRO A 235 -24.39 -10.34 -9.83
C PRO A 235 -24.52 -9.73 -8.44
N VAL A 236 -25.77 -9.51 -7.99
CA VAL A 236 -26.09 -9.05 -6.65
C VAL A 236 -26.79 -10.17 -5.90
N CYS A 237 -26.25 -10.57 -4.74
CA CYS A 237 -26.81 -11.61 -3.88
C CYS A 237 -27.21 -11.04 -2.53
N PHE A 238 -28.46 -11.28 -2.12
CA PHE A 238 -28.96 -10.95 -0.78
C PHE A 238 -28.78 -12.15 0.15
N VAL A 239 -28.18 -11.92 1.31
CA VAL A 239 -27.91 -12.97 2.31
C VAL A 239 -28.02 -12.45 3.74
N SER A 240 -28.20 -13.36 4.68
CA SER A 240 -27.96 -13.14 6.10
C SER A 240 -27.01 -14.20 6.63
N ALA A 241 -25.81 -13.80 7.00
CA ALA A 241 -24.85 -14.68 7.65
C ALA A 241 -25.37 -15.21 9.00
N GLN A 242 -26.21 -14.44 9.69
CA GLN A 242 -26.75 -14.79 11.00
C GLN A 242 -27.84 -15.85 10.90
N THR A 243 -28.88 -15.62 10.09
CA THR A 243 -30.00 -16.54 9.94
C THR A 243 -29.70 -17.70 8.99
N GLY A 244 -28.83 -17.50 8.00
CA GLY A 244 -28.53 -18.44 6.93
C GLY A 244 -29.36 -18.20 5.68
N ALA A 245 -30.25 -17.20 5.66
CA ALA A 245 -31.03 -16.88 4.45
C ALA A 245 -30.10 -16.56 3.28
N GLY A 246 -30.35 -17.16 2.10
CA GLY A 246 -29.59 -16.95 0.87
C GLY A 246 -28.20 -17.59 0.83
N VAL A 247 -27.69 -18.20 1.91
CA VAL A 247 -26.31 -18.73 1.98
C VAL A 247 -26.09 -19.89 1.02
N GLU A 248 -27.04 -20.81 0.90
CA GLU A 248 -26.94 -21.93 -0.07
C GLU A 248 -26.98 -21.44 -1.51
N LEU A 249 -27.83 -20.46 -1.80
CA LEU A 249 -27.89 -19.84 -3.13
C LEU A 249 -26.62 -19.07 -3.47
N LEU A 250 -26.04 -18.35 -2.49
CA LEU A 250 -24.72 -17.73 -2.64
C LEU A 250 -23.64 -18.79 -2.95
N LEU A 251 -23.61 -19.92 -2.23
CA LEU A 251 -22.68 -21.02 -2.50
C LEU A 251 -22.85 -21.57 -3.92
N ARG A 252 -24.09 -21.70 -4.39
CA ARG A 252 -24.39 -22.11 -5.76
C ARG A 252 -23.88 -21.08 -6.77
N THR A 253 -24.15 -19.80 -6.55
CA THR A 253 -23.67 -18.69 -7.39
C THR A 253 -22.16 -18.68 -7.47
N LEU A 254 -21.46 -18.77 -6.32
CA LEU A 254 -19.99 -18.80 -6.27
C LEU A 254 -19.40 -20.02 -6.99
N ALA A 255 -20.07 -21.16 -6.96
CA ALA A 255 -19.60 -22.41 -7.56
C ALA A 255 -19.89 -22.53 -9.06
N GLU A 256 -21.09 -22.12 -9.49
CA GLU A 256 -21.62 -22.42 -10.83
C GLU A 256 -21.57 -21.21 -11.78
N ILE A 257 -21.61 -19.97 -11.26
CA ILE A 257 -21.61 -18.73 -12.06
C ILE A 257 -20.22 -18.08 -12.08
N MET A 258 -19.54 -17.98 -10.92
CA MET A 258 -18.26 -17.29 -10.89
C MET A 258 -17.20 -18.03 -11.72
N PRO A 259 -16.30 -17.29 -12.42
CA PRO A 259 -15.39 -17.89 -13.37
C PRO A 259 -14.35 -18.80 -12.70
N MET A 260 -13.99 -19.86 -13.40
CA MET A 260 -12.81 -20.66 -13.05
C MET A 260 -11.51 -19.96 -13.52
N PRO A 261 -10.33 -20.44 -13.06
CA PRO A 261 -9.06 -19.78 -13.33
C PRO A 261 -8.71 -19.55 -14.81
N ASN A 262 -9.24 -20.34 -15.72
CA ASN A 262 -9.03 -20.22 -17.17
C ASN A 262 -10.16 -19.48 -17.91
N GLU A 263 -11.29 -19.24 -17.27
CA GLU A 263 -12.41 -18.44 -17.80
C GLU A 263 -12.31 -16.98 -17.38
N GLY A 264 -11.79 -16.69 -16.19
CA GLY A 264 -11.57 -15.33 -15.74
C GLY A 264 -10.59 -14.55 -16.63
N ASN A 265 -10.60 -13.24 -16.51
CA ASN A 265 -9.63 -12.43 -17.20
C ASN A 265 -8.19 -12.83 -16.81
N PRO A 266 -7.27 -12.95 -17.77
CA PRO A 266 -5.92 -13.40 -17.48
C PRO A 266 -5.22 -12.42 -16.54
N PRO A 267 -4.33 -12.91 -15.66
CA PRO A 267 -3.53 -12.04 -14.81
C PRO A 267 -2.69 -11.09 -15.68
N LEU A 268 -2.49 -9.86 -15.20
CA LEU A 268 -1.73 -8.84 -15.93
C LEU A 268 -0.21 -9.12 -15.83
N LEU A 269 0.22 -10.20 -16.48
CA LEU A 269 1.62 -10.60 -16.56
C LEU A 269 2.29 -10.00 -17.78
N GLU A 270 3.54 -9.59 -17.62
CA GLU A 270 4.39 -9.02 -18.63
C GLU A 270 5.74 -9.75 -18.67
N LYS A 271 6.31 -9.90 -19.88
CA LYS A 271 7.67 -10.39 -20.07
C LYS A 271 8.41 -9.42 -20.98
N ASN A 272 9.49 -8.82 -20.49
CA ASN A 272 10.24 -7.81 -21.22
C ASN A 272 9.36 -6.64 -21.72
N GLY A 273 8.40 -6.19 -20.90
CA GLY A 273 7.46 -5.11 -21.23
C GLY A 273 6.36 -5.48 -22.23
N LYS A 274 6.18 -6.76 -22.56
CA LYS A 274 5.09 -7.26 -23.39
C LYS A 274 4.13 -8.11 -22.58
N LYS A 275 2.84 -7.85 -22.73
CA LYS A 275 1.80 -8.68 -22.10
C LYS A 275 1.91 -10.13 -22.58
N ILE A 276 1.85 -11.06 -21.66
CA ILE A 276 1.80 -12.49 -21.92
C ILE A 276 0.50 -13.09 -21.42
N LYS A 277 -0.02 -14.08 -22.15
CA LYS A 277 -1.12 -14.92 -21.66
C LYS A 277 -0.53 -16.18 -21.04
N VAL A 278 -0.94 -16.47 -19.83
CA VAL A 278 -0.64 -17.73 -19.15
C VAL A 278 -1.75 -18.71 -19.51
N ASN A 279 -1.38 -19.89 -19.96
CA ASN A 279 -2.34 -20.95 -20.23
C ASN A 279 -2.38 -21.93 -19.06
N CYS A 280 -3.43 -21.86 -18.26
CA CYS A 280 -3.61 -22.75 -17.12
C CYS A 280 -3.71 -24.24 -17.49
N GLU A 281 -3.98 -24.56 -18.75
CA GLU A 281 -4.12 -25.95 -19.23
C GLU A 281 -2.80 -26.56 -19.67
N THR A 282 -1.77 -25.76 -19.93
CA THR A 282 -0.45 -26.24 -20.34
C THR A 282 0.41 -26.58 -19.15
N LEU A 283 0.95 -27.80 -19.13
CA LEU A 283 1.84 -28.32 -18.08
C LEU A 283 3.33 -28.15 -18.46
N GLU A 284 3.65 -27.23 -19.37
CA GLU A 284 5.02 -27.12 -19.88
C GLU A 284 5.98 -26.56 -18.82
N HIS A 285 5.66 -25.42 -18.24
CA HIS A 285 6.47 -24.77 -17.19
C HIS A 285 5.63 -24.22 -16.07
N THR A 286 6.18 -24.23 -14.88
CA THR A 286 5.52 -23.64 -13.70
C THR A 286 5.69 -22.13 -13.68
N VAL A 287 4.61 -21.39 -13.48
CA VAL A 287 4.62 -19.96 -13.13
C VAL A 287 3.69 -19.74 -11.95
N ALA A 288 4.24 -19.20 -10.87
CA ALA A 288 3.46 -18.88 -9.68
C ALA A 288 3.88 -17.52 -9.10
N HIS A 289 2.95 -16.85 -8.47
CA HIS A 289 3.11 -15.52 -7.90
C HIS A 289 2.92 -15.52 -6.38
N VAL A 290 3.81 -14.86 -5.66
CA VAL A 290 3.71 -14.66 -4.20
C VAL A 290 2.84 -13.44 -3.92
N TYR A 291 1.58 -13.68 -3.56
CA TYR A 291 0.61 -12.61 -3.29
C TYR A 291 0.56 -12.18 -1.82
N LYS A 292 1.17 -12.94 -0.92
CA LYS A 292 1.28 -12.62 0.52
C LYS A 292 2.49 -13.30 1.13
N VAL A 293 3.09 -12.64 2.10
CA VAL A 293 4.12 -13.21 2.98
C VAL A 293 3.66 -13.06 4.43
N SER A 294 3.97 -14.04 5.27
CA SER A 294 3.84 -13.92 6.72
C SER A 294 5.03 -14.56 7.43
N VAL A 295 5.30 -14.16 8.66
CA VAL A 295 6.40 -14.71 9.46
C VAL A 295 5.82 -15.43 10.67
N ASP A 296 5.86 -16.75 10.62
CA ASP A 296 5.44 -17.62 11.73
C ASP A 296 6.60 -17.81 12.72
N PRO A 297 6.38 -17.70 14.05
CA PRO A 297 7.45 -17.82 15.04
C PRO A 297 8.17 -19.18 15.04
N TYR A 298 7.50 -20.25 14.57
CA TYR A 298 8.03 -21.62 14.57
C TYR A 298 8.50 -22.09 13.18
N MET A 299 7.79 -21.66 12.15
CA MET A 299 8.06 -22.10 10.77
C MET A 299 8.94 -21.12 9.99
N GLY A 300 9.16 -19.91 10.50
CA GLY A 300 9.84 -18.85 9.78
C GLY A 300 8.95 -18.22 8.71
N LYS A 301 9.54 -17.79 7.60
CA LYS A 301 8.85 -17.13 6.50
C LYS A 301 7.92 -18.10 5.77
N LEU A 302 6.69 -17.71 5.59
CA LEU A 302 5.64 -18.39 4.82
C LEU A 302 5.30 -17.53 3.60
N ALA A 303 5.52 -18.04 2.41
CA ALA A 303 5.13 -17.39 1.16
C ALA A 303 3.85 -18.04 0.63
N TYR A 304 2.81 -17.24 0.40
CA TYR A 304 1.52 -17.65 -0.14
C TYR A 304 1.54 -17.44 -1.64
N LEU A 305 1.38 -18.53 -2.39
CA LEU A 305 1.49 -18.53 -3.83
C LEU A 305 0.15 -18.83 -4.50
N ARG A 306 -0.08 -18.12 -5.59
CA ARG A 306 -1.05 -18.47 -6.63
C ARG A 306 -0.31 -19.15 -7.77
N VAL A 307 -0.64 -20.39 -8.08
CA VAL A 307 -0.09 -21.09 -9.24
C VAL A 307 -0.90 -20.70 -10.47
N TYR A 308 -0.29 -20.03 -11.44
CA TYR A 308 -0.96 -19.63 -12.67
C TYR A 308 -0.86 -20.70 -13.75
N GLN A 309 0.29 -21.36 -13.86
CA GLN A 309 0.60 -22.35 -14.90
C GLN A 309 1.42 -23.49 -14.31
N GLY A 310 1.28 -24.70 -14.86
CA GLY A 310 2.04 -25.87 -14.46
C GLY A 310 1.65 -26.41 -13.08
N GLU A 311 2.63 -26.99 -12.38
CA GLU A 311 2.45 -27.52 -11.03
C GLU A 311 3.70 -27.34 -10.16
N ILE A 312 3.51 -27.12 -8.87
CA ILE A 312 4.58 -27.10 -7.88
C ILE A 312 4.56 -28.45 -7.13
N ASN A 313 5.65 -29.19 -7.20
CA ASN A 313 5.80 -30.46 -6.49
C ASN A 313 6.72 -30.31 -5.27
N ALA A 314 6.41 -30.99 -4.18
CA ALA A 314 7.32 -31.12 -3.06
C ALA A 314 8.63 -31.78 -3.54
N GLY A 315 9.76 -31.17 -3.23
CA GLY A 315 11.08 -31.63 -3.65
C GLY A 315 11.59 -31.09 -5.00
N SER A 316 10.75 -30.39 -5.80
CA SER A 316 11.18 -29.75 -7.04
C SER A 316 12.14 -28.57 -6.80
N GLN A 317 12.83 -28.17 -7.86
CA GLN A 317 13.68 -26.98 -7.86
C GLN A 317 12.99 -25.87 -8.62
N LEU A 318 12.96 -24.67 -8.03
CA LEU A 318 12.36 -23.49 -8.62
C LEU A 318 13.32 -22.31 -8.55
N TYR A 319 13.11 -21.32 -9.41
CA TYR A 319 13.85 -20.07 -9.49
C TYR A 319 12.95 -18.90 -9.07
N ILE A 320 13.55 -17.79 -8.67
CA ILE A 320 12.85 -16.54 -8.32
C ILE A 320 13.25 -15.48 -9.34
N GLY A 321 12.29 -15.00 -10.15
CA GLY A 321 12.52 -13.98 -11.16
C GLY A 321 13.68 -14.32 -12.11
N GLU A 322 14.68 -13.45 -12.21
CA GLU A 322 15.87 -13.65 -13.05
C GLU A 322 17.05 -14.34 -12.31
N SER A 323 16.80 -14.91 -11.15
CA SER A 323 17.88 -15.52 -10.34
C SER A 323 18.37 -16.82 -10.96
N ASN A 324 19.69 -16.94 -11.14
CA ASN A 324 20.32 -18.19 -11.57
C ASN A 324 20.43 -19.24 -10.44
N LYS A 325 20.03 -18.87 -9.20
CA LYS A 325 20.09 -19.75 -8.04
C LYS A 325 18.74 -20.40 -7.80
N ALA A 326 18.65 -21.70 -8.07
CA ALA A 326 17.47 -22.48 -7.73
C ALA A 326 17.37 -22.69 -6.21
N PHE A 327 16.14 -22.69 -5.70
CA PHE A 327 15.82 -23.18 -4.36
C PHE A 327 15.02 -24.48 -4.45
N LYS A 328 15.13 -25.32 -3.42
CA LYS A 328 14.39 -26.57 -3.35
C LYS A 328 13.10 -26.37 -2.56
N VAL A 329 11.97 -26.79 -3.11
CA VAL A 329 10.68 -26.85 -2.42
C VAL A 329 10.77 -27.94 -1.33
N GLY A 330 10.91 -27.51 -0.07
CA GLY A 330 10.99 -28.44 1.06
C GLY A 330 9.63 -28.99 1.44
N HIS A 331 8.76 -28.10 1.91
CA HIS A 331 7.40 -28.40 2.35
C HIS A 331 6.39 -27.51 1.63
N LEU A 332 5.34 -28.11 1.15
CA LEU A 332 4.24 -27.45 0.46
C LEU A 332 2.96 -27.64 1.29
N TYR A 333 2.30 -26.55 1.63
CA TYR A 333 1.13 -26.57 2.49
C TYR A 333 -0.11 -25.98 1.80
N GLN A 334 -1.25 -26.45 2.26
CA GLN A 334 -2.53 -25.81 2.13
C GLN A 334 -2.95 -25.28 3.50
N LEU A 335 -3.47 -24.06 3.55
CA LEU A 335 -3.90 -23.44 4.78
C LEU A 335 -5.41 -23.37 4.89
N GLN A 336 -5.90 -23.52 6.13
CA GLN A 336 -7.25 -23.26 6.56
C GLN A 336 -7.16 -22.38 7.82
N GLY A 337 -7.10 -21.05 7.63
CA GLY A 337 -6.74 -20.16 8.72
C GLY A 337 -5.36 -20.51 9.30
N LYS A 338 -5.31 -20.86 10.60
CA LYS A 338 -4.06 -21.31 11.27
C LYS A 338 -3.68 -22.76 10.98
N ASP A 339 -4.64 -23.59 10.54
CA ASP A 339 -4.42 -25.01 10.34
C ASP A 339 -3.70 -25.27 9.01
N ARG A 340 -2.78 -26.24 9.02
CA ARG A 340 -1.87 -26.54 7.92
C ARG A 340 -1.96 -27.99 7.54
N THR A 341 -2.17 -28.24 6.26
CA THR A 341 -2.15 -29.58 5.69
C THR A 341 -1.03 -29.66 4.67
N GLU A 342 -0.07 -30.57 4.87
CA GLU A 342 0.99 -30.80 3.91
C GLU A 342 0.41 -31.48 2.67
N ILE A 343 0.76 -30.96 1.48
CA ILE A 343 0.31 -31.47 0.21
C ILE A 343 1.51 -31.89 -0.66
N PRO A 344 1.39 -32.95 -1.48
CA PRO A 344 2.48 -33.39 -2.33
C PRO A 344 2.70 -32.47 -3.54
N ARG A 345 1.64 -31.79 -3.99
CA ARG A 345 1.65 -30.89 -5.15
C ARG A 345 0.56 -29.83 -5.10
N ALA A 346 0.81 -28.69 -5.73
CA ALA A 346 -0.18 -27.67 -6.04
C ALA A 346 -0.30 -27.52 -7.56
N LEU A 347 -1.52 -27.46 -8.08
CA LEU A 347 -1.80 -27.37 -9.51
C LEU A 347 -2.10 -25.92 -9.93
N ALA A 348 -2.00 -25.65 -11.24
CA ALA A 348 -2.50 -24.40 -11.81
C ALA A 348 -3.92 -24.11 -11.33
N GLY A 349 -4.18 -22.85 -11.01
CA GLY A 349 -5.47 -22.41 -10.47
C GLY A 349 -5.57 -22.46 -8.94
N ASP A 350 -4.69 -23.15 -8.20
CA ASP A 350 -4.82 -23.33 -6.75
C ASP A 350 -3.88 -22.41 -5.94
N PHE A 351 -4.16 -22.32 -4.65
CA PHE A 351 -3.30 -21.66 -3.67
C PHE A 351 -2.43 -22.69 -2.96
N CYS A 352 -1.19 -22.30 -2.69
CA CYS A 352 -0.30 -23.08 -1.83
C CYS A 352 0.61 -22.16 -1.02
N VAL A 353 1.27 -22.74 -0.02
CA VAL A 353 2.22 -22.04 0.83
C VAL A 353 3.54 -22.77 0.88
N LEU A 354 4.61 -22.03 0.62
CA LEU A 354 5.98 -22.47 0.81
C LEU A 354 6.52 -21.96 2.14
N ALA A 355 7.19 -22.82 2.89
CA ALA A 355 7.80 -22.48 4.16
C ALA A 355 9.32 -22.50 4.07
N LYS A 356 9.99 -21.63 4.85
CA LYS A 356 11.46 -21.60 5.02
C LYS A 356 12.23 -21.30 3.74
N VAL A 357 11.69 -20.43 2.89
CA VAL A 357 12.38 -19.86 1.73
C VAL A 357 12.50 -18.37 1.96
N ASP A 358 13.61 -17.93 2.53
CA ASP A 358 13.81 -16.54 3.00
C ASP A 358 13.89 -15.53 1.85
N ASP A 359 14.34 -15.98 0.67
CA ASP A 359 14.49 -15.16 -0.54
C ASP A 359 13.15 -14.82 -1.22
N LEU A 360 12.02 -15.47 -0.85
CA LEU A 360 10.71 -15.17 -1.39
C LEU A 360 10.12 -13.92 -0.73
N GLU A 361 9.78 -12.94 -1.52
CA GLU A 361 9.17 -11.69 -1.08
C GLU A 361 7.78 -11.52 -1.72
N PHE A 362 7.00 -10.55 -1.23
CA PHE A 362 5.77 -10.13 -1.89
C PHE A 362 6.07 -9.76 -3.34
N ASP A 363 5.16 -10.12 -4.24
CA ASP A 363 5.23 -9.89 -5.70
C ASP A 363 6.31 -10.71 -6.44
N SER A 364 7.02 -11.63 -5.76
CA SER A 364 7.95 -12.54 -6.42
C SER A 364 7.24 -13.49 -7.38
N ILE A 365 7.78 -13.61 -8.59
CA ILE A 365 7.40 -14.68 -9.53
C ILE A 365 8.34 -15.86 -9.35
N VAL A 366 7.76 -17.06 -9.28
CA VAL A 366 8.47 -18.34 -9.10
C VAL A 366 8.20 -19.22 -10.33
N HIS A 367 9.26 -19.81 -10.88
CA HIS A 367 9.17 -20.68 -12.08
C HIS A 367 10.18 -21.83 -12.03
N ASP A 368 10.03 -22.81 -12.90
CA ASP A 368 10.90 -24.00 -13.00
C ASP A 368 11.83 -23.99 -14.22
N SER A 369 11.70 -23.00 -15.09
CA SER A 369 12.49 -22.90 -16.33
C SER A 369 13.01 -21.47 -16.54
N HIS A 370 14.25 -21.35 -17.01
CA HIS A 370 14.83 -20.07 -17.46
C HIS A 370 14.13 -19.49 -18.71
N GLU A 371 13.28 -20.25 -19.38
CA GLU A 371 12.41 -19.72 -20.40
C GLU A 371 11.39 -18.71 -19.85
N GLU A 372 11.10 -18.77 -18.55
CA GLU A 372 10.20 -17.86 -17.85
C GLU A 372 10.91 -16.70 -17.12
N ASP A 373 12.23 -16.57 -17.29
CA ASP A 373 12.97 -15.41 -16.77
C ASP A 373 12.37 -14.10 -17.32
N GLY A 374 12.30 -13.07 -16.49
CA GLY A 374 11.75 -11.76 -16.85
C GLY A 374 10.21 -11.68 -16.87
N VAL A 375 9.51 -12.74 -16.47
CA VAL A 375 8.06 -12.66 -16.21
C VAL A 375 7.84 -11.86 -14.93
N GLN A 376 6.98 -10.85 -15.01
CA GLN A 376 6.62 -9.96 -13.92
C GLN A 376 5.10 -9.73 -13.91
N LEU A 377 4.54 -9.53 -12.74
CA LEU A 377 3.18 -9.00 -12.64
C LEU A 377 3.23 -7.48 -12.86
N LYS A 378 2.20 -6.91 -13.49
CA LYS A 378 2.06 -5.45 -13.54
C LYS A 378 2.02 -4.92 -12.10
N THR A 379 2.91 -3.98 -11.80
CA THR A 379 3.02 -3.38 -10.45
C THR A 379 1.66 -2.92 -9.94
N LEU A 380 1.34 -3.29 -8.71
CA LEU A 380 0.13 -2.85 -8.03
C LEU A 380 0.32 -1.43 -7.50
N ASP A 381 -0.66 -0.56 -7.78
CA ASP A 381 -0.72 0.77 -7.19
C ASP A 381 -1.25 0.68 -5.75
N LEU A 382 -0.34 0.41 -4.81
CA LEU A 382 -0.66 0.40 -3.39
C LEU A 382 -0.86 1.82 -2.87
N PRO A 383 -1.78 2.03 -1.90
CA PRO A 383 -2.01 3.36 -1.33
C PRO A 383 -0.75 3.95 -0.71
N ASP A 384 -0.54 5.24 -0.93
CA ASP A 384 0.60 5.97 -0.38
C ASP A 384 0.60 6.02 1.15
N ALA A 385 1.81 6.05 1.72
CA ALA A 385 1.99 6.23 3.15
C ALA A 385 1.75 7.70 3.53
N MET A 386 0.73 7.94 4.37
CA MET A 386 0.31 9.28 4.82
C MET A 386 0.78 9.63 6.23
N TYR A 387 1.21 8.65 7.01
CA TYR A 387 1.58 8.83 8.42
C TYR A 387 2.94 8.20 8.69
N SER A 388 3.82 8.94 9.37
CA SER A 388 5.20 8.52 9.62
C SER A 388 5.57 8.71 11.08
N LEU A 389 6.35 7.76 11.62
CA LEU A 389 6.91 7.82 12.96
C LEU A 389 8.40 7.52 12.92
N CYS A 390 9.17 8.25 13.71
CA CYS A 390 10.55 7.91 14.02
C CYS A 390 10.58 6.86 15.14
N LEU A 391 11.41 5.84 15.00
CA LEU A 391 11.53 4.73 15.92
C LEU A 391 12.86 4.75 16.66
N LYS A 392 12.81 4.61 17.98
CA LYS A 392 13.99 4.46 18.83
C LYS A 392 13.83 3.25 19.74
N PRO A 393 14.75 2.28 19.74
CA PRO A 393 14.68 1.19 20.70
C PRO A 393 14.90 1.72 22.12
N LEU A 394 14.09 1.26 23.07
CA LEU A 394 14.22 1.65 24.48
C LEU A 394 15.51 1.16 25.12
N LYS A 395 16.03 0.01 24.67
CA LYS A 395 17.27 -0.57 25.18
C LYS A 395 18.42 -0.29 24.22
N ARG A 396 19.52 0.23 24.75
CA ARG A 396 20.78 0.36 23.99
C ARG A 396 21.27 -1.03 23.53
N GLY A 397 21.63 -1.15 22.27
CA GLY A 397 22.09 -2.40 21.66
C GLY A 397 21.00 -3.16 20.89
N ASP A 398 19.75 -2.72 20.94
CA ASP A 398 18.65 -3.31 20.15
C ASP A 398 18.53 -2.70 18.73
N GLU A 399 19.48 -1.83 18.30
CA GLU A 399 19.44 -1.16 16.98
C GLU A 399 19.49 -2.19 15.83
N GLN A 400 20.35 -3.21 15.94
CA GLN A 400 20.40 -4.29 14.93
C GLN A 400 19.12 -5.11 14.93
N LYS A 401 18.59 -5.42 16.13
CA LYS A 401 17.33 -6.14 16.28
C LYS A 401 16.16 -5.34 15.68
N LEU A 402 16.17 -4.01 15.84
CA LEU A 402 15.17 -3.13 15.20
C LEU A 402 15.19 -3.28 13.68
N GLY A 403 16.37 -3.23 13.05
CA GLY A 403 16.51 -3.44 11.60
C GLY A 403 15.97 -4.80 11.14
N ASP A 404 16.33 -5.88 11.83
CA ASP A 404 15.88 -7.23 11.51
C ASP A 404 14.36 -7.39 11.65
N VAL A 405 13.76 -6.79 12.68
CA VAL A 405 12.31 -6.83 12.93
C VAL A 405 11.56 -5.99 11.91
N LEU A 406 12.07 -4.80 11.57
CA LEU A 406 11.48 -3.94 10.54
C LEU A 406 11.46 -4.62 9.17
N ASN A 407 12.55 -5.28 8.79
CA ASN A 407 12.60 -6.03 7.52
C ASN A 407 11.53 -7.14 7.48
N LYS A 408 11.32 -7.85 8.60
CA LYS A 408 10.26 -8.87 8.69
C LYS A 408 8.87 -8.26 8.54
N ILE A 409 8.59 -7.17 9.25
CA ILE A 409 7.28 -6.50 9.19
C ILE A 409 7.02 -5.92 7.79
N ALA A 410 8.03 -5.30 7.16
CA ALA A 410 7.91 -4.79 5.80
C ALA A 410 7.74 -5.92 4.76
N SER A 411 8.32 -7.09 4.99
CA SER A 411 8.09 -8.24 4.09
C SER A 411 6.67 -8.79 4.16
N GLU A 412 5.97 -8.59 5.30
CA GLU A 412 4.58 -9.01 5.48
C GLU A 412 3.57 -7.99 4.95
N ASP A 413 3.94 -6.71 4.95
CA ASP A 413 3.06 -5.62 4.55
C ASP A 413 3.75 -4.70 3.52
N PRO A 414 3.44 -4.86 2.24
CA PRO A 414 4.07 -4.10 1.17
C PRO A 414 3.69 -2.61 1.15
N SER A 415 2.67 -2.20 1.92
CA SER A 415 2.26 -0.79 2.05
C SER A 415 3.03 -0.02 3.12
N LEU A 416 3.86 -0.71 3.92
CA LEU A 416 4.79 -0.07 4.85
C LEU A 416 6.07 0.36 4.14
N ARG A 417 6.54 1.55 4.45
CA ARG A 417 7.84 2.07 3.98
C ARG A 417 8.78 2.28 5.16
N ILE A 418 10.01 1.83 5.02
CA ILE A 418 11.05 2.01 6.03
C ILE A 418 12.17 2.83 5.41
N GLU A 419 12.57 3.88 6.11
CA GLU A 419 13.66 4.79 5.70
C GLU A 419 14.64 4.94 6.86
N HIS A 420 15.92 4.85 6.56
CA HIS A 420 16.97 5.23 7.51
C HIS A 420 17.64 6.53 7.05
N ARG A 421 17.45 7.58 7.84
CA ARG A 421 18.08 8.90 7.60
C ARG A 421 19.43 8.98 8.30
N ALA A 422 20.49 8.74 7.55
CA ALA A 422 21.86 8.72 8.11
C ALA A 422 22.26 10.03 8.81
N ARG A 423 21.77 11.19 8.33
CA ARG A 423 22.11 12.51 8.88
C ARG A 423 21.52 12.73 10.28
N THR A 424 20.25 12.41 10.47
CA THR A 424 19.57 12.54 11.76
C THR A 424 19.70 11.28 12.61
N ASN A 425 20.29 10.22 12.05
CA ASN A 425 20.36 8.89 12.64
C ASN A 425 18.97 8.38 13.09
N GLU A 426 17.96 8.66 12.27
CA GLU A 426 16.57 8.26 12.51
C GLU A 426 16.19 7.09 11.64
N THR A 427 15.49 6.13 12.23
CA THR A 427 14.78 5.09 11.52
C THR A 427 13.30 5.44 11.50
N ILE A 428 12.74 5.61 10.30
CA ILE A 428 11.37 6.07 10.10
C ILE A 428 10.56 4.92 9.52
N ILE A 429 9.38 4.68 10.09
CA ILE A 429 8.35 3.83 9.53
C ILE A 429 7.18 4.70 9.06
N SER A 430 6.68 4.43 7.85
CA SER A 430 5.56 5.14 7.25
C SER A 430 4.50 4.16 6.79
N GLY A 431 3.23 4.51 6.96
CA GLY A 431 2.06 3.70 6.61
C GLY A 431 0.85 4.55 6.27
N GLN A 432 -0.27 3.91 5.99
CA GLN A 432 -1.50 4.54 5.52
C GLN A 432 -2.21 5.39 6.59
N GLY A 433 -1.89 5.16 7.88
CA GLY A 433 -2.47 5.94 8.98
C GLY A 433 -1.95 5.53 10.34
N GLU A 434 -2.50 6.15 11.38
CA GLU A 434 -2.10 5.92 12.77
C GLU A 434 -2.39 4.49 13.24
N PHE A 435 -3.57 3.96 12.89
CA PHE A 435 -3.96 2.60 13.24
C PHE A 435 -3.06 1.57 12.55
N HIS A 436 -2.71 1.78 11.29
CA HIS A 436 -1.80 0.91 10.56
C HIS A 436 -0.44 0.79 11.27
N LEU A 437 0.18 1.93 11.62
CA LEU A 437 1.45 1.91 12.35
C LEU A 437 1.29 1.37 13.78
N LYS A 438 0.16 1.60 14.45
CA LYS A 438 -0.12 1.02 15.76
C LYS A 438 -0.11 -0.50 15.73
N VAL A 439 -0.74 -1.11 14.72
CA VAL A 439 -0.71 -2.58 14.50
C VAL A 439 0.74 -3.07 14.34
N ALA A 440 1.55 -2.39 13.53
CA ALA A 440 2.96 -2.74 13.33
C ALA A 440 3.77 -2.64 14.64
N LEU A 441 3.60 -1.56 15.42
CA LEU A 441 4.28 -1.35 16.71
C LEU A 441 3.88 -2.39 17.76
N GLU A 442 2.59 -2.71 17.86
CA GLU A 442 2.10 -3.75 18.75
C GLU A 442 2.67 -5.13 18.38
N LYS A 443 2.80 -5.43 17.09
CA LYS A 443 3.46 -6.65 16.61
C LYS A 443 4.95 -6.69 17.00
N MET A 444 5.67 -5.56 16.92
CA MET A 444 7.04 -5.44 17.44
C MET A 444 7.12 -5.78 18.93
N ALA A 445 6.24 -5.23 19.73
CA ALA A 445 6.24 -5.44 21.17
C ALA A 445 5.79 -6.86 21.56
N ASN A 446 4.67 -7.34 20.99
CA ASN A 446 4.01 -8.57 21.43
C ASN A 446 4.66 -9.84 20.84
N VAL A 447 5.03 -9.81 19.54
CA VAL A 447 5.60 -10.98 18.85
C VAL A 447 7.12 -10.99 18.96
N TYR A 448 7.76 -9.86 18.63
CA TYR A 448 9.22 -9.78 18.58
C TYR A 448 9.88 -9.35 19.89
N LYS A 449 9.08 -9.00 20.92
CA LYS A 449 9.57 -8.54 22.24
C LYS A 449 10.59 -7.41 22.11
N LEU A 450 10.24 -6.42 21.32
CA LEU A 450 11.03 -5.23 21.04
C LEU A 450 10.22 -3.99 21.42
N ASP A 451 10.59 -3.35 22.52
CA ASP A 451 9.95 -2.14 23.01
C ASP A 451 10.53 -0.92 22.29
N ILE A 452 9.67 -0.09 21.72
CA ILE A 452 10.02 1.07 20.88
C ILE A 452 9.42 2.34 21.50
N GLU A 453 10.23 3.38 21.55
CA GLU A 453 9.79 4.75 21.72
C GLU A 453 9.54 5.37 20.35
N THR A 454 8.44 6.08 20.18
CA THR A 454 8.10 6.76 18.93
C THR A 454 8.20 8.26 19.08
N CYS A 455 8.65 8.93 18.03
CA CYS A 455 8.68 10.38 17.93
C CYS A 455 8.25 10.83 16.53
N GLN A 456 7.97 12.11 16.37
CA GLN A 456 7.77 12.70 15.05
C GLN A 456 9.12 12.72 14.30
N PRO A 457 9.14 12.38 13.00
CA PRO A 457 10.33 12.51 12.17
C PRO A 457 10.84 13.95 12.16
N SER A 458 12.15 14.12 12.25
CA SER A 458 12.76 15.44 12.17
C SER A 458 12.59 16.06 10.79
N VAL A 459 12.26 17.35 10.75
CA VAL A 459 12.21 18.11 9.50
C VAL A 459 13.64 18.48 9.10
N GLU A 460 14.00 18.21 7.86
CA GLU A 460 15.34 18.52 7.34
C GLU A 460 15.41 19.98 6.88
N TYR A 461 16.04 20.83 7.69
CA TYR A 461 16.36 22.21 7.33
C TYR A 461 17.74 22.30 6.69
N PHE A 462 17.96 23.36 5.90
CA PHE A 462 19.26 23.77 5.40
C PHE A 462 19.54 25.23 5.76
N GLU A 463 20.82 25.63 5.68
CA GLU A 463 21.22 27.01 5.76
C GLU A 463 21.69 27.49 4.38
N THR A 464 21.58 28.80 4.15
CA THR A 464 22.14 29.46 2.98
C THR A 464 22.42 30.92 3.28
N ILE A 465 23.01 31.62 2.33
CA ILE A 465 23.32 33.06 2.44
C ILE A 465 22.50 33.89 1.46
N THR A 466 22.28 35.17 1.80
CA THR A 466 21.48 36.07 0.96
C THR A 466 22.32 37.09 0.21
N LYS A 467 23.55 37.39 0.67
CA LYS A 467 24.46 38.35 0.05
C LYS A 467 25.88 37.83 0.00
N PRO A 468 26.74 38.35 -0.91
CA PRO A 468 28.16 38.03 -0.89
C PRO A 468 28.84 38.67 0.32
N ALA A 469 29.85 37.96 0.85
CA ALA A 469 30.68 38.46 1.94
C ALA A 469 32.12 37.91 1.87
N GLU A 470 33.00 38.51 2.62
CA GLU A 470 34.39 38.06 2.77
C GLU A 470 34.61 37.53 4.19
N GLY A 471 35.48 36.55 4.30
CA GLY A 471 35.88 35.98 5.58
C GLY A 471 37.38 35.77 5.66
N HIS A 472 37.89 35.96 6.86
CA HIS A 472 39.31 35.86 7.15
C HIS A 472 39.55 35.16 8.48
N TYR A 473 40.52 34.25 8.51
CA TYR A 473 40.94 33.65 9.75
C TYR A 473 42.43 33.30 9.72
N ARG A 474 43.12 33.65 10.82
CA ARG A 474 44.51 33.28 11.07
C ARG A 474 44.58 32.27 12.22
N HIS A 475 44.93 31.04 11.91
CA HIS A 475 45.25 30.04 12.90
C HIS A 475 46.72 30.13 13.32
N LYS A 476 46.93 30.42 14.60
CA LYS A 476 48.28 30.41 15.20
C LYS A 476 48.21 29.73 16.55
N LYS A 477 48.87 28.57 16.69
CA LYS A 477 48.97 27.85 17.97
C LYS A 477 50.44 27.49 18.22
N GLN A 478 50.93 27.87 19.37
CA GLN A 478 52.29 27.58 19.83
C GLN A 478 52.16 26.96 21.23
N SER A 479 52.32 25.66 21.37
CA SER A 479 52.25 24.92 22.63
C SER A 479 53.39 23.94 22.68
N GLY A 480 54.57 24.32 23.21
CA GLY A 480 55.64 23.42 23.64
C GLY A 480 56.22 22.41 22.64
N GLY A 481 55.98 22.57 21.34
CA GLY A 481 56.38 21.68 20.25
C GLY A 481 56.32 22.37 18.90
N ALA A 482 56.19 21.60 17.79
CA ALA A 482 56.01 22.16 16.45
C ALA A 482 54.78 23.06 16.39
N GLY A 483 54.94 24.34 15.99
CA GLY A 483 53.87 25.31 15.85
C GLY A 483 52.86 24.94 14.77
N GLN A 484 51.66 25.54 14.82
CA GLN A 484 50.66 25.46 13.77
C GLN A 484 50.35 26.86 13.27
N PHE A 485 50.52 27.07 11.97
CA PHE A 485 50.25 28.37 11.35
C PHE A 485 49.50 28.16 10.02
N GLY A 486 48.42 28.90 9.80
CA GLY A 486 47.73 28.99 8.54
C GLY A 486 46.80 30.20 8.52
N GLU A 487 46.83 30.98 7.45
CA GLU A 487 45.93 32.11 7.25
C GLU A 487 45.21 31.97 5.93
N VAL A 488 43.88 32.13 5.95
CA VAL A 488 43.01 31.97 4.78
C VAL A 488 42.13 33.21 4.67
N GLN A 489 42.03 33.73 3.46
CA GLN A 489 41.07 34.75 3.05
C GLN A 489 40.25 34.22 1.92
N LEU A 490 38.93 34.32 2.07
CA LEU A 490 37.97 33.80 1.08
C LEU A 490 36.77 34.73 0.93
N LYS A 491 36.06 34.55 -0.17
CA LYS A 491 34.78 35.22 -0.47
C LYS A 491 33.70 34.16 -0.64
N VAL A 492 32.51 34.46 -0.16
CA VAL A 492 31.30 33.65 -0.40
C VAL A 492 30.30 34.45 -1.23
N ARG A 493 29.56 33.76 -2.08
CA ARG A 493 28.40 34.34 -2.75
C ARG A 493 27.28 33.31 -2.85
N PRO A 494 26.00 33.76 -2.81
CA PRO A 494 24.86 32.85 -3.00
C PRO A 494 24.84 32.31 -4.44
N LEU A 495 24.42 31.08 -4.59
CA LEU A 495 24.07 30.43 -5.85
C LEU A 495 22.55 30.36 -6.00
N GLU A 496 22.10 29.94 -7.18
CA GLU A 496 20.69 29.59 -7.42
C GLU A 496 20.28 28.40 -6.56
N ARG A 497 18.99 28.32 -6.20
CA ARG A 497 18.47 27.23 -5.36
C ARG A 497 18.65 25.87 -6.04
N GLY A 498 19.22 24.93 -5.31
CA GLY A 498 19.54 23.59 -5.79
C GLY A 498 20.88 23.46 -6.50
N ALA A 499 21.65 24.54 -6.63
CA ALA A 499 22.97 24.51 -7.26
C ALA A 499 24.07 23.89 -6.37
N GLY A 500 23.79 23.69 -5.09
CA GLY A 500 24.67 23.01 -4.14
C GLY A 500 25.91 23.83 -3.73
N PHE A 501 27.10 23.25 -3.83
CA PHE A 501 28.35 23.84 -3.41
C PHE A 501 29.34 23.96 -4.56
N LYS A 502 30.05 25.11 -4.64
CA LYS A 502 31.10 25.32 -5.62
C LYS A 502 32.36 25.93 -4.96
N PHE A 503 33.50 25.28 -5.14
CA PHE A 503 34.79 25.75 -4.67
C PHE A 503 35.63 26.29 -5.82
N ILE A 504 36.21 27.47 -5.64
CA ILE A 504 37.07 28.13 -6.62
C ILE A 504 38.39 28.54 -5.93
N ASN A 505 39.48 28.09 -6.49
CA ASN A 505 40.84 28.55 -6.09
C ASN A 505 41.29 29.67 -7.01
N LYS A 506 41.51 30.88 -6.44
CA LYS A 506 42.09 32.06 -7.09
C LYS A 506 43.33 32.56 -6.36
N VAL A 507 44.01 31.72 -5.59
CA VAL A 507 45.25 32.09 -4.91
C VAL A 507 46.37 32.32 -5.92
N VAL A 508 47.01 33.47 -5.88
CA VAL A 508 48.13 33.85 -6.74
C VAL A 508 49.41 34.01 -5.94
N GLY A 509 50.58 33.93 -6.62
CA GLY A 509 51.88 34.18 -6.02
C GLY A 509 52.33 33.18 -4.94
N GLY A 510 51.65 32.02 -4.80
CA GLY A 510 52.05 31.03 -3.80
C GLY A 510 51.73 31.43 -2.36
N ALA A 511 50.79 32.38 -2.13
CA ALA A 511 50.36 32.83 -0.80
C ALA A 511 49.90 31.66 0.08
N ILE A 512 49.26 30.65 -0.52
CA ILE A 512 49.04 29.34 0.05
C ILE A 512 49.66 28.31 -0.90
N PRO A 513 50.52 27.40 -0.45
CA PRO A 513 51.07 26.33 -1.27
C PRO A 513 49.96 25.47 -1.87
N THR A 514 50.05 25.13 -3.16
CA THR A 514 49.03 24.36 -3.88
C THR A 514 48.69 23.05 -3.18
N ALA A 515 49.67 22.40 -2.55
CA ALA A 515 49.50 21.16 -1.78
C ALA A 515 48.61 21.34 -0.53
N LEU A 516 48.39 22.56 -0.03
CA LEU A 516 47.58 22.87 1.15
C LEU A 516 46.17 23.39 0.79
N ILE A 517 45.88 23.67 -0.46
CA ILE A 517 44.52 24.07 -0.92
C ILE A 517 43.47 22.99 -0.64
N PRO A 518 43.73 21.68 -0.86
CA PRO A 518 42.76 20.62 -0.50
C PRO A 518 42.47 20.61 1.02
N ALA A 519 43.41 21.00 1.87
CA ALA A 519 43.19 21.11 3.32
C ALA A 519 42.22 22.26 3.66
N VAL A 520 42.33 23.41 2.94
CA VAL A 520 41.37 24.51 3.08
C VAL A 520 39.96 24.07 2.67
N GLU A 521 39.83 23.42 1.51
CA GLU A 521 38.55 22.89 1.01
C GLU A 521 37.95 21.89 1.99
N LYS A 522 38.74 20.96 2.52
CA LYS A 522 38.29 20.00 3.54
C LYS A 522 37.72 20.70 4.78
N GLY A 523 38.36 21.81 5.23
CA GLY A 523 37.84 22.59 6.34
C GLY A 523 36.53 23.30 6.04
N ILE A 524 36.35 23.78 4.81
CA ILE A 524 35.12 24.39 4.32
C ILE A 524 34.01 23.35 4.25
N LEU A 525 34.27 22.15 3.71
CA LEU A 525 33.31 21.06 3.63
C LEU A 525 32.81 20.62 5.02
N GLN A 526 33.70 20.56 6.01
CA GLN A 526 33.31 20.29 7.40
C GLN A 526 32.34 21.37 7.95
N ALA A 527 32.63 22.66 7.66
CA ALA A 527 31.74 23.73 8.10
C ALA A 527 30.39 23.74 7.36
N LEU A 528 30.37 23.35 6.08
CA LEU A 528 29.14 23.17 5.31
C LEU A 528 28.21 22.12 5.95
N GLU A 529 28.76 21.01 6.40
CA GLU A 529 27.99 19.95 7.05
C GLU A 529 27.50 20.33 8.47
N GLU A 530 28.36 21.07 9.21
CA GLU A 530 28.04 21.45 10.59
C GLU A 530 27.09 22.65 10.70
N GLY A 531 26.97 23.47 9.63
CA GLY A 531 26.16 24.69 9.63
C GLY A 531 26.83 25.87 10.38
N ALA A 532 26.16 27.01 10.36
CA ALA A 532 26.67 28.25 10.97
C ALA A 532 25.74 28.85 12.04
N ILE A 533 24.42 28.79 11.85
CA ILE A 533 23.44 29.46 12.72
C ILE A 533 22.46 28.49 13.40
N SER A 534 22.15 27.36 12.76
CA SER A 534 21.16 26.39 13.25
C SER A 534 21.71 24.98 13.36
N GLY A 535 22.97 24.75 13.00
CA GLY A 535 23.56 23.41 12.96
C GLY A 535 23.07 22.56 11.79
N ASN A 536 22.37 23.15 10.83
CA ASN A 536 21.91 22.47 9.61
C ASN A 536 22.89 22.73 8.46
N PRO A 537 23.07 21.77 7.52
CA PRO A 537 24.02 21.94 6.42
C PRO A 537 23.76 23.19 5.58
N ILE A 538 24.82 23.82 5.14
CA ILE A 538 24.78 25.00 4.28
C ILE A 538 24.74 24.54 2.82
N LYS A 539 23.82 25.08 2.01
CA LYS A 539 23.66 24.80 0.58
C LYS A 539 23.65 26.09 -0.25
N ASP A 540 23.83 25.92 -1.55
CA ASP A 540 23.72 26.96 -2.57
C ASP A 540 24.71 28.12 -2.35
N VAL A 541 26.00 27.77 -2.11
CA VAL A 541 27.06 28.70 -1.83
C VAL A 541 28.30 28.44 -2.70
N GLU A 542 28.81 29.49 -3.35
CA GLU A 542 30.12 29.46 -3.99
C GLU A 542 31.18 30.08 -3.05
N VAL A 543 32.29 29.37 -2.91
CA VAL A 543 33.42 29.83 -2.11
C VAL A 543 34.64 30.06 -3.01
N THR A 544 35.21 31.24 -2.97
CA THR A 544 36.44 31.59 -3.67
C THR A 544 37.53 31.89 -2.68
N VAL A 545 38.55 31.06 -2.61
CA VAL A 545 39.79 31.34 -1.85
C VAL A 545 40.71 32.15 -2.74
N TYR A 546 41.13 33.34 -2.27
CA TYR A 546 41.88 34.26 -3.10
C TYR A 546 43.22 34.67 -2.50
N ASP A 547 43.42 34.60 -1.15
CA ASP A 547 44.67 34.95 -0.49
C ASP A 547 44.86 34.17 0.82
N GLY A 548 46.06 34.24 1.39
CA GLY A 548 46.41 33.64 2.66
C GLY A 548 47.87 33.81 2.99
N LYS A 549 48.31 33.19 4.10
CA LYS A 549 49.73 33.15 4.47
C LYS A 549 50.10 31.80 5.05
N TYR A 550 51.31 31.37 4.71
CA TYR A 550 51.90 30.17 5.27
C TYR A 550 53.24 30.45 5.93
N HIS A 551 53.69 29.58 6.79
CA HIS A 551 55.02 29.59 7.42
C HIS A 551 55.77 28.32 7.02
N SER A 552 57.02 28.46 6.58
CA SER A 552 57.78 27.35 5.97
C SER A 552 57.96 26.12 6.87
N VAL A 553 57.87 26.28 8.20
CA VAL A 553 58.08 25.21 9.19
C VAL A 553 56.79 24.83 9.90
N ASP A 554 55.93 25.79 10.23
CA ASP A 554 54.75 25.57 11.09
C ASP A 554 53.42 25.37 10.30
N SER A 555 53.45 25.45 8.97
CA SER A 555 52.29 25.25 8.15
C SER A 555 52.06 23.77 7.83
N LYS A 556 51.14 23.15 8.57
CA LYS A 556 50.71 21.79 8.40
C LYS A 556 49.26 21.74 7.88
N GLU A 557 48.86 20.64 7.25
CA GLU A 557 47.53 20.41 6.72
C GLU A 557 46.42 20.78 7.74
N ILE A 558 46.54 20.32 9.00
CA ILE A 558 45.55 20.59 10.04
C ILE A 558 45.36 22.09 10.34
N ALA A 559 46.41 22.91 10.20
CA ALA A 559 46.33 24.37 10.41
C ALA A 559 45.46 25.03 9.32
N PHE A 560 45.55 24.54 8.08
CA PHE A 560 44.75 25.05 6.97
C PHE A 560 43.33 24.50 6.95
N VAL A 561 43.09 23.28 7.46
CA VAL A 561 41.72 22.77 7.72
C VAL A 561 41.00 23.70 8.72
N ILE A 562 41.65 24.01 9.84
CA ILE A 562 41.06 24.91 10.86
C ILE A 562 40.90 26.33 10.33
N ALA A 563 41.90 26.84 9.60
CA ALA A 563 41.85 28.20 9.04
C ALA A 563 40.76 28.34 7.99
N GLY A 564 40.62 27.36 7.07
CA GLY A 564 39.58 27.31 6.06
C GLY A 564 38.19 27.25 6.67
N LYS A 565 37.98 26.33 7.63
CA LYS A 565 36.73 26.19 8.37
C LYS A 565 36.29 27.50 9.02
N LYS A 566 37.20 28.15 9.79
CA LYS A 566 36.85 29.36 10.53
C LYS A 566 36.72 30.60 9.64
N ALA A 567 37.54 30.73 8.58
CA ALA A 567 37.37 31.79 7.60
C ALA A 567 36.04 31.68 6.84
N PHE A 568 35.62 30.46 6.53
CA PHE A 568 34.31 30.22 5.91
C PHE A 568 33.15 30.59 6.84
N LEU A 569 33.17 30.15 8.10
CA LEU A 569 32.14 30.52 9.09
C LEU A 569 32.09 32.04 9.34
N ASP A 570 33.24 32.73 9.34
CA ASP A 570 33.31 34.19 9.43
C ASP A 570 32.62 34.85 8.23
N ALA A 571 32.89 34.37 7.01
CA ALA A 571 32.23 34.85 5.79
C ALA A 571 30.70 34.60 5.81
N ILE A 572 30.27 33.40 6.21
CA ILE A 572 28.85 33.03 6.29
C ILE A 572 28.10 33.94 7.26
N ASN A 573 28.65 34.18 8.46
CA ASN A 573 28.04 35.08 9.45
C ASN A 573 27.89 36.53 8.95
N ASN A 574 28.77 36.98 8.08
CA ASN A 574 28.72 38.32 7.45
C ASN A 574 27.82 38.36 6.21
N ALA A 575 27.36 37.20 5.71
CA ALA A 575 26.59 37.05 4.48
C ALA A 575 25.06 37.02 4.69
N ASP A 576 24.54 37.42 5.85
CA ASP A 576 23.14 37.33 6.27
C ASP A 576 22.59 35.93 6.05
N PRO A 577 23.04 34.93 6.83
CA PRO A 577 22.59 33.56 6.71
C PRO A 577 21.13 33.40 7.10
N ILE A 578 20.40 32.53 6.38
CA ILE A 578 19.00 32.19 6.59
C ILE A 578 18.80 30.68 6.62
N VAL A 579 17.72 30.23 7.28
CA VAL A 579 17.31 28.84 7.29
C VAL A 579 16.32 28.61 6.14
N LEU A 580 16.49 27.51 5.43
CA LEU A 580 15.60 27.00 4.40
C LEU A 580 14.75 25.87 4.96
N GLU A 581 13.43 25.91 4.72
CA GLU A 581 12.49 24.84 5.07
C GLU A 581 12.06 24.04 3.83
N PRO A 582 11.81 22.73 3.96
CA PRO A 582 11.33 21.91 2.85
C PRO A 582 9.86 22.19 2.57
N ILE A 583 9.54 22.40 1.29
CA ILE A 583 8.18 22.53 0.75
C ILE A 583 7.85 21.26 -0.02
N VAL A 584 6.73 20.66 0.29
CA VAL A 584 6.20 19.49 -0.42
C VAL A 584 5.07 19.87 -1.35
N GLN A 585 5.02 19.19 -2.48
CA GLN A 585 3.87 19.13 -3.36
C GLN A 585 2.93 18.06 -2.82
N MET A 586 1.66 18.40 -2.67
CA MET A 586 0.62 17.51 -2.18
C MET A 586 -0.45 17.27 -3.25
N GLU A 587 -0.90 16.05 -3.36
CA GLU A 587 -2.10 15.67 -4.10
C GLU A 587 -3.09 15.02 -3.11
N LEU A 588 -4.26 15.64 -2.98
CA LEU A 588 -5.27 15.22 -2.03
C LEU A 588 -6.51 14.75 -2.78
N HIS A 589 -6.92 13.53 -2.53
CA HIS A 589 -8.19 12.95 -2.99
C HIS A 589 -9.20 13.10 -1.86
N ILE A 590 -10.16 13.97 -2.03
CA ILE A 590 -11.10 14.35 -0.97
C ILE A 590 -12.54 14.40 -1.48
N PRO A 591 -13.54 14.13 -0.63
CA PRO A 591 -14.93 14.32 -1.01
C PRO A 591 -15.17 15.77 -1.45
N THR A 592 -15.90 15.96 -2.55
CA THR A 592 -16.18 17.28 -3.13
C THR A 592 -16.85 18.23 -2.12
N ALA A 593 -17.68 17.68 -1.23
CA ALA A 593 -18.31 18.44 -0.15
C ALA A 593 -17.30 19.05 0.86
N ASN A 594 -16.12 18.44 1.02
CA ASN A 594 -15.11 18.86 1.99
C ASN A 594 -14.01 19.76 1.40
N VAL A 595 -14.04 20.08 0.10
CA VAL A 595 -13.01 20.89 -0.58
C VAL A 595 -12.79 22.24 0.12
N GLY A 596 -13.87 22.89 0.55
CA GLY A 596 -13.81 24.18 1.26
C GLY A 596 -13.09 24.09 2.60
N ASP A 597 -13.44 23.11 3.41
CA ASP A 597 -12.88 22.92 4.76
C ASP A 597 -11.41 22.49 4.70
N VAL A 598 -11.07 21.58 3.78
CA VAL A 598 -9.67 21.13 3.56
C VAL A 598 -8.80 22.28 3.03
N SER A 599 -9.31 23.06 2.08
CA SER A 599 -8.61 24.24 1.56
C SER A 599 -8.40 25.30 2.65
N GLY A 600 -9.40 25.49 3.52
CA GLY A 600 -9.33 26.37 4.69
C GLY A 600 -8.27 25.91 5.69
N ASP A 601 -8.22 24.62 6.03
CA ASP A 601 -7.22 24.06 6.94
C ASP A 601 -5.80 24.19 6.38
N LEU A 602 -5.58 23.85 5.12
CA LEU A 602 -4.26 23.99 4.47
C LEU A 602 -3.80 25.45 4.44
N SER A 603 -4.68 26.39 4.01
CA SER A 603 -4.35 27.80 3.95
C SER A 603 -4.07 28.39 5.33
N GLY A 604 -4.80 27.97 6.36
CA GLY A 604 -4.55 28.33 7.75
C GLY A 604 -3.19 27.85 8.29
N ASN A 605 -2.64 26.77 7.69
CA ASN A 605 -1.36 26.18 8.01
C ASN A 605 -0.32 26.41 6.90
N ARG A 606 -0.32 27.61 6.29
CA ARG A 606 0.68 28.06 5.30
C ARG A 606 0.68 27.25 3.99
N GLY A 607 -0.36 26.43 3.74
CA GLY A 607 -0.52 25.72 2.49
C GLY A 607 -0.97 26.65 1.36
N LEU A 608 -0.38 26.48 0.18
CA LEU A 608 -0.74 27.19 -1.05
C LEU A 608 -1.53 26.24 -1.94
N ILE A 609 -2.81 26.54 -2.17
CA ILE A 609 -3.64 25.77 -3.10
C ILE A 609 -3.25 26.15 -4.53
N GLU A 610 -2.90 25.18 -5.36
CA GLU A 610 -2.53 25.37 -6.76
C GLU A 610 -3.69 25.13 -7.71
N GLY A 611 -4.60 24.21 -7.37
CA GLY A 611 -5.76 23.88 -8.19
C GLY A 611 -6.63 22.79 -7.61
N THR A 612 -7.82 22.68 -8.18
CA THR A 612 -8.78 21.61 -7.89
C THR A 612 -9.27 21.03 -9.21
N GLU A 613 -9.40 19.71 -9.30
CA GLU A 613 -9.84 18.98 -10.47
C GLU A 613 -10.87 17.93 -10.03
N PRO A 614 -12.13 17.98 -10.51
CA PRO A 614 -13.08 16.91 -10.22
C PRO A 614 -12.57 15.58 -10.78
N ILE A 615 -12.60 14.54 -9.96
CA ILE A 615 -12.32 13.17 -10.38
C ILE A 615 -13.61 12.54 -10.89
N ASP A 616 -14.67 12.69 -10.09
CA ASP A 616 -16.02 12.21 -10.38
C ASP A 616 -17.06 13.11 -9.70
N SER A 617 -18.32 12.68 -9.61
CA SER A 617 -19.40 13.41 -8.95
C SER A 617 -19.18 13.61 -7.44
N SER A 618 -18.42 12.74 -6.79
CA SER A 618 -18.25 12.63 -5.35
C SER A 618 -16.89 13.11 -4.86
N PHE A 619 -15.86 13.02 -5.70
CA PHE A 619 -14.47 13.29 -5.32
C PHE A 619 -13.78 14.33 -6.19
N THR A 620 -12.90 15.08 -5.54
CA THR A 620 -12.07 16.14 -6.14
C THR A 620 -10.60 15.90 -5.78
N LEU A 621 -9.71 16.03 -6.78
CA LEU A 621 -8.28 16.12 -6.60
C LEU A 621 -7.92 17.58 -6.29
N LEU A 622 -7.35 17.83 -5.12
CA LEU A 622 -6.82 19.12 -4.72
C LEU A 622 -5.31 19.08 -4.72
N ARG A 623 -4.68 19.99 -5.47
CA ARG A 623 -3.23 20.15 -5.49
C ARG A 623 -2.81 21.36 -4.66
N ALA A 624 -1.81 21.15 -3.80
CA ALA A 624 -1.31 22.18 -2.91
C ALA A 624 0.19 22.05 -2.65
N LYS A 625 0.81 23.13 -2.20
CA LYS A 625 2.16 23.15 -1.63
C LYS A 625 2.09 23.53 -0.17
N SER A 626 2.86 22.86 0.68
CA SER A 626 2.89 23.16 2.10
C SER A 626 4.27 22.89 2.70
N PRO A 627 4.70 23.67 3.72
CA PRO A 627 5.88 23.34 4.49
C PRO A 627 5.68 22.04 5.28
N VAL A 628 6.67 21.16 5.26
CA VAL A 628 6.60 19.85 5.95
C VAL A 628 6.28 19.99 7.43
N ASN A 629 6.79 21.03 8.08
CA ASN A 629 6.57 21.26 9.50
C ASN A 629 5.08 21.45 9.87
N GLU A 630 4.26 21.99 8.96
CA GLU A 630 2.82 22.22 9.17
C GLU A 630 1.98 20.95 8.94
N LEU A 631 2.61 19.89 8.44
CA LEU A 631 1.94 18.63 8.08
C LEU A 631 2.12 17.50 9.11
N GLN A 632 2.79 17.75 10.24
CA GLN A 632 3.12 16.71 11.23
C GLN A 632 1.89 15.93 11.71
N ASP A 633 0.74 16.59 11.92
CA ASP A 633 -0.54 15.96 12.32
C ASP A 633 -1.60 15.98 11.21
N TYR A 634 -1.18 16.25 9.97
CA TYR A 634 -2.13 16.52 8.90
C TYR A 634 -3.02 15.33 8.55
N ALA A 635 -2.48 14.10 8.56
CA ALA A 635 -3.27 12.89 8.33
C ALA A 635 -4.47 12.77 9.29
N ARG A 636 -4.28 13.12 10.56
CA ARG A 636 -5.36 13.12 11.57
C ARG A 636 -6.37 14.24 11.32
N ARG A 637 -5.90 15.46 10.96
CA ARG A 637 -6.79 16.59 10.63
C ARG A 637 -7.62 16.27 9.40
N LEU A 638 -7.00 15.81 8.32
CA LEU A 638 -7.69 15.43 7.09
C LEU A 638 -8.77 14.39 7.35
N ARG A 639 -8.43 13.35 8.12
CA ARG A 639 -9.42 12.32 8.51
C ARG A 639 -10.60 12.90 9.27
N SER A 640 -10.36 13.81 10.21
CA SER A 640 -11.41 14.46 10.98
C SER A 640 -12.33 15.32 10.10
N ILE A 641 -11.76 16.04 9.12
CA ILE A 641 -12.50 16.90 8.21
C ILE A 641 -13.35 16.06 7.23
N THR A 642 -12.79 14.95 6.73
CA THR A 642 -13.40 14.16 5.65
C THR A 642 -14.13 12.91 6.14
N GLY A 643 -14.33 12.75 7.46
CA GLY A 643 -14.93 11.54 8.03
C GLY A 643 -14.10 10.25 7.79
N GLY A 644 -12.82 10.39 7.48
CA GLY A 644 -11.92 9.27 7.18
C GLY A 644 -11.78 8.94 5.69
N GLU A 645 -12.47 9.64 4.82
CA GLU A 645 -12.50 9.36 3.39
C GLU A 645 -11.37 10.06 2.60
N GLY A 646 -10.79 11.14 3.14
CA GLY A 646 -9.69 11.86 2.49
C GLY A 646 -8.38 11.08 2.52
N SER A 647 -7.65 11.12 1.40
CA SER A 647 -6.27 10.61 1.31
C SER A 647 -5.36 11.65 0.65
N PHE A 648 -4.06 11.58 0.91
CA PHE A 648 -3.09 12.44 0.27
C PHE A 648 -1.77 11.73 0.02
N SER A 649 -1.06 12.18 -1.00
CA SER A 649 0.35 11.91 -1.21
C SER A 649 1.16 13.19 -1.12
N MET A 650 2.45 13.08 -0.83
CA MET A 650 3.34 14.22 -0.79
C MET A 650 4.72 13.87 -1.33
N THR A 651 5.30 14.79 -2.12
CA THR A 651 6.64 14.69 -2.65
C THR A 651 7.42 15.96 -2.36
N LEU A 652 8.72 15.84 -2.06
CA LEU A 652 9.56 17.03 -1.87
C LEU A 652 9.61 17.84 -3.18
N SER A 653 9.15 19.09 -3.12
CA SER A 653 9.19 20.01 -4.25
C SER A 653 10.53 20.78 -4.28
N HIS A 654 10.77 21.59 -3.25
CA HIS A 654 11.95 22.45 -3.17
C HIS A 654 12.16 22.96 -1.74
N TYR A 655 13.16 23.82 -1.57
CA TYR A 655 13.44 24.49 -0.30
C TYR A 655 13.24 26.00 -0.44
N GLU A 656 12.56 26.61 0.53
CA GLU A 656 12.31 28.06 0.59
C GLU A 656 12.81 28.68 1.89
N PRO A 657 13.06 30.02 1.91
CA PRO A 657 13.37 30.72 3.15
C PRO A 657 12.26 30.57 4.19
N ALA A 658 12.58 29.99 5.34
CA ALA A 658 11.65 29.87 6.44
C ALA A 658 11.26 31.25 6.99
N PRO A 659 10.02 31.47 7.46
CA PRO A 659 9.63 32.71 8.13
C PRO A 659 10.48 33.00 9.36
N PRO A 660 10.65 34.26 9.76
CA PRO A 660 11.50 34.64 10.89
C PRO A 660 11.19 33.91 12.20
N ALA A 661 9.91 33.60 12.45
CA ALA A 661 9.49 32.85 13.64
C ALA A 661 10.01 31.42 13.61
N VAL A 662 9.91 30.74 12.47
CA VAL A 662 10.43 29.38 12.28
C VAL A 662 11.96 29.36 12.35
N GLN A 663 12.63 30.30 11.69
CA GLN A 663 14.09 30.42 11.76
C GLN A 663 14.57 30.56 13.22
N LYS A 664 13.91 31.42 14.00
CA LYS A 664 14.24 31.62 15.43
C LYS A 664 14.06 30.33 16.23
N GLN A 665 12.99 29.58 15.98
CA GLN A 665 12.70 28.32 16.66
C GLN A 665 13.77 27.27 16.33
N VAL A 666 14.12 27.10 15.05
CA VAL A 666 15.12 26.13 14.59
C VAL A 666 16.50 26.47 15.19
N CYS A 667 16.92 27.74 15.18
CA CYS A 667 18.19 28.17 15.77
C CYS A 667 18.24 27.98 17.30
N GLN A 668 17.11 28.13 18.01
CA GLN A 668 17.06 27.92 19.46
C GLN A 668 17.06 26.43 19.83
N GLY A 669 16.42 25.57 19.04
CA GLY A 669 16.40 24.11 19.24
C GLY A 669 17.81 23.50 19.16
N SER A 670 18.63 23.97 18.24
CA SER A 670 20.05 23.53 18.10
C SER A 670 20.92 23.93 19.27
N ALA A 671 20.68 25.10 19.87
CA ALA A 671 21.43 25.57 21.03
C ALA A 671 21.21 24.76 22.33
N GLN A 672 20.14 23.93 22.38
CA GLN A 672 19.85 23.07 23.55
C GLN A 672 20.40 21.65 23.38
N GLN A 673 20.81 21.24 22.18
CA GLN A 673 21.37 19.92 21.88
C GLN A 673 22.91 19.87 21.84
N GLY A 674 23.60 21.00 21.88
CA GLY A 674 25.06 21.16 21.96
C GLY A 674 25.49 21.54 23.37
#